data_2bb32082a937b2dde3fe10dc444666ac
#
_entry.id   2bb32082a937b2dde3fe10dc444666ac
#
_cell.length_a   1.000
_cell.length_b   1.000
_cell.length_c   1.000
_cell.angle_alpha   90.00
_cell.angle_beta   90.00
_cell.angle_gamma   90.00
#
_symmetry.space_group_name_H-M   'P 1'
#
loop_
_entity.id
_entity.type
_entity.pdbx_description
1 polymer ?
#
loop_
_entity_poly.entity_id
_entity_poly.type
_entity_poly.pdbx_seq_one_letter_code
_entity_poly.pdbx_strand_id
1 'polypeptide(L)'
;MQPSDGDTGVDLELQRIGPTALTPHSRLTVSVRVTNTTDQDLEDLRLDLRTRVSRVTSRETITAWQDETGPDTGGRLVDGTPEVSELAAGESRDLTISVPAEDLGFDDLGYLWGTRRISLTAVAGDVPLDSLRTFTVWRPDDSDQSVRQSVLLPITDDDPGQAAVDPQAYASSISDGRLADLRGLAVRSDVDWMLDPSLLDPPRTPSGSTGKDTNGKAGAGDDDHATSGGKKTDGSKDPGSSSDGGDGDGGSAGDSGSASDGAGTGDGAGTGDGASDDGDGSDGSSAGSDVPQGTRYTASAASSEFASRLTAAAGDRTVLALPYAQADRASLKAAGTTDLTKTLDDRAKDAWEKADVTPAGEVARIPGAQASAKAFTQAASDGADVLMTPSTSLRNDPEGMVTPSSIGVLKGKKSPTPVLAPDPMLSREFSAQKKGTDVARTRQLMLAQTATIASEQVTASRQLLIAPSLGDDLDTSAAAATLDAFDDAPWIEQTPTSELLDAAKDGTMGTSTQAKSSSLYGLGTIDPDAVVPSGTDDDGHFQRMPDAKAKKPGRLPEGTLRKAERTVTGLDELAVALGDDAVLDVPMRTALSSASVTWTGDEKIPASRARAAQDELEDLHGRIKMVPASGYNLVSDSAGVPITISNGLDTDITVRVQVSADRPVVRIGDPPLVKVPAGGDVQATVPVEAVANGKLTLSSTLETDDGAVIGKTVNVPLRVNPAWENWTTLILVIAMGVLIVVGVFRARRTGSSTRAPAVRGPEDPVALTEEGRSVPADDETDDSPAGRSGTDGHEQPSDTPSPTTATDETDGRKE
;
A
#
# COMPACT_ATOMS: atom_id res chain seq x y z
N MET A 1 -27.94 -24.16 43.99
CA MET A 1 -27.73 -22.84 43.41
C MET A 1 -27.89 -23.03 41.94
N GLN A 2 -28.84 -22.41 41.26
CA GLN A 2 -28.99 -22.56 39.80
C GLN A 2 -27.81 -21.88 39.17
N PRO A 3 -27.13 -22.51 38.17
CA PRO A 3 -26.07 -21.81 37.41
C PRO A 3 -26.67 -20.56 36.75
N SER A 4 -25.88 -19.50 36.68
CA SER A 4 -26.21 -18.33 35.91
C SER A 4 -26.33 -18.70 34.43
N ASP A 5 -27.33 -18.18 33.73
CA ASP A 5 -27.53 -18.36 32.28
C ASP A 5 -26.18 -18.29 31.53
N GLY A 6 -25.74 -19.44 31.00
CA GLY A 6 -24.53 -19.60 30.20
C GLY A 6 -23.43 -20.53 30.78
N ASP A 7 -23.46 -20.88 32.04
CA ASP A 7 -22.48 -21.83 32.62
C ASP A 7 -23.10 -23.24 32.69
N THR A 8 -22.73 -24.06 31.70
CA THR A 8 -23.22 -25.45 31.58
C THR A 8 -22.51 -26.42 32.54
N GLY A 9 -21.52 -25.96 33.28
CA GLY A 9 -20.74 -26.72 34.24
C GLY A 9 -19.60 -27.54 33.63
N VAL A 10 -19.53 -27.67 32.32
CA VAL A 10 -18.44 -28.33 31.59
C VAL A 10 -18.15 -27.62 30.32
N ASP A 11 -16.87 -27.62 29.93
CA ASP A 11 -16.41 -27.23 28.59
C ASP A 11 -15.94 -28.50 27.85
N LEU A 12 -16.33 -28.61 26.57
CA LEU A 12 -16.04 -29.75 25.71
C LEU A 12 -15.28 -29.30 24.46
N GLU A 13 -14.01 -29.64 24.38
CA GLU A 13 -13.14 -29.31 23.24
C GLU A 13 -12.84 -30.55 22.41
N LEU A 14 -13.09 -30.47 21.08
CA LEU A 14 -12.73 -31.54 20.15
C LEU A 14 -11.23 -31.59 19.96
N GLN A 15 -10.56 -32.68 20.35
CA GLN A 15 -9.13 -32.85 20.13
C GLN A 15 -8.84 -33.58 18.80
N ARG A 16 -9.62 -34.60 18.52
CA ARG A 16 -9.45 -35.42 17.31
C ARG A 16 -10.71 -36.19 16.97
N ILE A 17 -10.96 -36.35 15.69
CA ILE A 17 -11.98 -37.26 15.14
C ILE A 17 -11.45 -37.94 13.89
N GLY A 18 -11.73 -39.19 13.71
CA GLY A 18 -11.30 -39.97 12.55
C GLY A 18 -11.95 -41.34 12.47
N PRO A 19 -11.83 -42.01 11.32
CA PRO A 19 -11.15 -41.57 10.09
C PRO A 19 -11.89 -40.43 9.39
N THR A 20 -11.25 -39.79 8.42
CA THR A 20 -11.83 -38.72 7.61
C THR A 20 -13.13 -39.16 6.91
N ALA A 21 -13.12 -40.41 6.37
CA ALA A 21 -14.30 -41.08 5.83
C ALA A 21 -14.55 -42.36 6.61
N LEU A 22 -15.76 -42.52 7.15
CA LEU A 22 -16.23 -43.78 7.77
C LEU A 22 -16.77 -44.71 6.71
N THR A 23 -16.31 -45.95 6.75
CA THR A 23 -16.84 -47.08 5.98
C THR A 23 -17.52 -48.10 6.93
N PRO A 24 -18.30 -49.05 6.42
CA PRO A 24 -18.96 -50.08 7.27
C PRO A 24 -17.97 -50.88 8.12
N HIS A 25 -16.74 -51.03 7.70
CA HIS A 25 -15.70 -51.82 8.38
C HIS A 25 -14.72 -50.98 9.20
N SER A 26 -14.93 -49.67 9.27
CA SER A 26 -14.08 -48.76 10.05
C SER A 26 -14.56 -48.60 11.50
N ARG A 27 -13.78 -47.91 12.30
CA ARG A 27 -14.14 -47.48 13.64
C ARG A 27 -14.10 -45.97 13.76
N LEU A 28 -15.18 -45.37 14.23
CA LEU A 28 -15.18 -43.98 14.64
C LEU A 28 -14.36 -43.81 15.91
N THR A 29 -13.35 -42.96 15.89
CA THR A 29 -12.61 -42.60 17.09
C THR A 29 -12.71 -41.10 17.28
N VAL A 30 -13.18 -40.67 18.45
CA VAL A 30 -13.32 -39.24 18.81
C VAL A 30 -12.60 -39.04 20.13
N SER A 31 -11.71 -38.08 20.18
CA SER A 31 -11.03 -37.63 21.40
C SER A 31 -11.51 -36.23 21.76
N VAL A 32 -11.95 -36.07 23.00
CA VAL A 32 -12.52 -34.81 23.53
C VAL A 32 -11.82 -34.50 24.84
N ARG A 33 -11.43 -33.25 25.02
CA ARG A 33 -11.06 -32.71 26.32
C ARG A 33 -12.30 -32.22 27.02
N VAL A 34 -12.55 -32.76 28.25
CA VAL A 34 -13.64 -32.36 29.13
C VAL A 34 -13.04 -31.55 30.27
N THR A 35 -13.49 -30.35 30.49
CA THR A 35 -13.06 -29.48 31.59
C THR A 35 -14.23 -29.18 32.49
N ASN A 36 -14.10 -29.47 33.80
CA ASN A 36 -15.08 -29.05 34.81
C ASN A 36 -14.91 -27.54 35.05
N THR A 37 -15.87 -26.74 34.65
CA THR A 37 -15.85 -25.27 34.81
C THR A 37 -16.49 -24.82 36.12
N THR A 38 -17.00 -25.74 36.92
CA THR A 38 -17.63 -25.46 38.22
C THR A 38 -16.62 -25.39 39.36
N ASP A 39 -17.07 -24.91 40.51
CA ASP A 39 -16.35 -24.91 41.78
C ASP A 39 -16.54 -26.19 42.61
N GLN A 40 -17.20 -27.21 42.03
CA GLN A 40 -17.51 -28.49 42.68
C GLN A 40 -17.05 -29.68 41.83
N ASP A 41 -16.69 -30.77 42.48
CA ASP A 41 -16.37 -32.02 41.82
C ASP A 41 -17.58 -32.60 41.11
N LEU A 42 -17.42 -33.07 39.89
CA LEU A 42 -18.46 -33.79 39.14
C LEU A 42 -18.28 -35.29 39.35
N GLU A 43 -19.29 -35.93 39.98
CA GLU A 43 -19.31 -37.37 40.20
C GLU A 43 -20.06 -38.09 39.06
N ASP A 44 -19.69 -39.34 38.81
CA ASP A 44 -20.30 -40.19 37.78
C ASP A 44 -20.47 -39.53 36.42
N LEU A 45 -19.39 -38.86 35.96
CA LEU A 45 -19.34 -38.20 34.65
C LEU A 45 -19.19 -39.26 33.56
N ARG A 46 -20.05 -39.20 32.57
CA ARG A 46 -19.95 -40.01 31.35
C ARG A 46 -20.10 -39.10 30.12
N LEU A 47 -19.61 -39.60 29.01
CA LEU A 47 -19.70 -38.88 27.73
C LEU A 47 -20.55 -39.71 26.75
N ASP A 48 -21.80 -39.33 26.55
CA ASP A 48 -22.75 -39.99 25.67
C ASP A 48 -22.52 -39.63 24.20
N LEU A 49 -22.15 -40.59 23.35
CA LEU A 49 -22.11 -40.39 21.90
C LEU A 49 -23.50 -40.60 21.32
N ARG A 50 -23.99 -39.61 20.58
CA ARG A 50 -25.28 -39.66 19.88
C ARG A 50 -25.15 -39.42 18.41
N THR A 51 -25.93 -40.12 17.61
CA THR A 51 -25.89 -40.02 16.16
C THR A 51 -27.23 -39.61 15.57
N ARG A 52 -27.19 -38.91 14.44
CA ARG A 52 -28.32 -38.65 13.56
C ARG A 52 -28.15 -39.47 12.29
N VAL A 53 -29.00 -40.45 12.09
CA VAL A 53 -28.93 -41.40 10.98
C VAL A 53 -29.11 -40.72 9.63
N SER A 54 -29.95 -39.67 9.58
CA SER A 54 -30.22 -38.96 8.34
C SER A 54 -28.99 -38.17 7.83
N ARG A 55 -28.69 -38.33 6.55
CA ARG A 55 -27.71 -37.53 5.85
C ARG A 55 -28.08 -36.04 5.91
N VAL A 56 -27.08 -35.20 6.10
CA VAL A 56 -27.21 -33.75 5.89
C VAL A 56 -27.31 -33.47 4.37
N THR A 57 -28.35 -32.75 3.98
CA THR A 57 -28.63 -32.43 2.56
C THR A 57 -28.51 -30.97 2.22
N SER A 58 -28.32 -30.09 3.25
CA SER A 58 -28.11 -28.66 3.04
C SER A 58 -27.06 -28.13 3.99
N ARG A 59 -26.37 -27.13 3.56
CA ARG A 59 -25.30 -26.48 4.31
C ARG A 59 -25.82 -25.64 5.46
N GLU A 60 -27.03 -25.11 5.34
CA GLU A 60 -27.73 -24.40 6.42
C GLU A 60 -28.00 -25.37 7.61
N THR A 61 -28.25 -26.66 7.34
CA THR A 61 -28.39 -27.68 8.41
C THR A 61 -27.07 -27.88 9.16
N ILE A 62 -25.89 -27.74 8.49
CA ILE A 62 -24.58 -27.81 9.13
C ILE A 62 -24.43 -26.64 10.10
N THR A 63 -24.66 -25.41 9.62
CA THR A 63 -24.56 -24.19 10.43
C THR A 63 -25.52 -24.24 11.60
N ALA A 64 -26.82 -24.55 11.36
CA ALA A 64 -27.82 -24.64 12.41
C ALA A 64 -27.46 -25.67 13.48
N TRP A 65 -26.93 -26.84 13.10
CA TRP A 65 -26.47 -27.85 14.03
C TRP A 65 -25.30 -27.38 14.91
N GLN A 66 -24.41 -26.63 14.35
CA GLN A 66 -23.24 -26.13 15.05
C GLN A 66 -23.57 -24.99 16.03
N ASP A 67 -24.58 -24.19 15.70
CA ASP A 67 -25.03 -23.06 16.49
C ASP A 67 -26.00 -23.44 17.63
N GLU A 68 -26.51 -24.67 17.62
CA GLU A 68 -27.32 -25.16 18.73
C GLU A 68 -26.50 -25.23 20.01
N THR A 69 -27.05 -24.74 21.12
CA THR A 69 -26.41 -24.71 22.45
C THR A 69 -27.09 -25.62 23.42
N GLY A 70 -26.42 -25.97 24.52
CA GLY A 70 -26.92 -26.82 25.60
C GLY A 70 -26.94 -28.29 25.24
N PRO A 71 -27.43 -29.17 26.17
CA PRO A 71 -27.31 -30.60 26.03
C PRO A 71 -28.18 -31.17 24.91
N ASP A 72 -27.61 -32.01 24.07
CA ASP A 72 -28.31 -32.77 23.05
C ASP A 72 -28.72 -34.17 23.62
N THR A 73 -29.99 -34.36 23.84
CA THR A 73 -30.56 -35.62 24.32
C THR A 73 -31.25 -36.41 23.21
N GLY A 74 -31.28 -35.92 21.99
CA GLY A 74 -31.93 -36.52 20.84
C GLY A 74 -31.05 -37.50 20.06
N GLY A 75 -31.65 -38.14 19.06
CA GLY A 75 -30.97 -39.13 18.20
C GLY A 75 -30.75 -40.49 18.85
N ARG A 76 -29.91 -41.28 18.19
CA ARG A 76 -29.56 -42.62 18.65
C ARG A 76 -28.39 -42.54 19.63
N LEU A 77 -28.54 -43.04 20.84
CA LEU A 77 -27.43 -43.24 21.77
C LEU A 77 -26.60 -44.45 21.30
N VAL A 78 -25.31 -44.31 21.27
CA VAL A 78 -24.34 -45.37 20.92
C VAL A 78 -23.78 -45.96 22.20
N ASP A 79 -23.79 -47.26 22.31
CA ASP A 79 -23.32 -48.00 23.51
C ASP A 79 -21.76 -47.99 23.56
N GLY A 80 -21.21 -48.12 24.80
CA GLY A 80 -19.77 -48.28 25.00
C GLY A 80 -18.99 -46.96 25.15
N THR A 81 -19.63 -45.92 25.63
CA THR A 81 -18.98 -44.65 25.95
C THR A 81 -18.22 -44.70 27.28
N PRO A 82 -17.11 -43.99 27.44
CA PRO A 82 -16.27 -43.98 28.62
C PRO A 82 -16.99 -43.30 29.80
N GLU A 83 -16.85 -43.94 30.99
CA GLU A 83 -17.26 -43.35 32.25
C GLU A 83 -16.05 -42.83 33.02
N VAL A 84 -16.21 -41.67 33.63
CA VAL A 84 -15.23 -41.07 34.53
C VAL A 84 -15.86 -40.98 35.91
N SER A 85 -15.27 -41.63 36.90
CA SER A 85 -15.85 -41.69 38.24
C SER A 85 -15.95 -40.32 38.91
N GLU A 86 -14.98 -39.44 38.66
CA GLU A 86 -14.88 -38.12 39.25
C GLU A 86 -14.04 -37.22 38.39
N LEU A 87 -14.42 -35.93 38.25
CA LEU A 87 -13.64 -34.86 37.65
C LEU A 87 -13.66 -33.67 38.61
N ALA A 88 -12.50 -33.38 39.23
CA ALA A 88 -12.42 -32.35 40.25
C ALA A 88 -12.71 -30.95 39.69
N ALA A 89 -13.10 -30.02 40.55
CA ALA A 89 -13.31 -28.62 40.19
C ALA A 89 -12.10 -28.03 39.42
N GLY A 90 -12.32 -27.49 38.22
CA GLY A 90 -11.28 -26.93 37.34
C GLY A 90 -10.35 -27.97 36.66
N GLU A 91 -10.58 -29.31 36.91
CA GLU A 91 -9.79 -30.35 36.23
C GLU A 91 -10.21 -30.53 34.78
N SER A 92 -9.21 -30.80 33.91
CA SER A 92 -9.45 -31.20 32.51
C SER A 92 -8.97 -32.63 32.28
N ARG A 93 -9.70 -33.41 31.50
CA ARG A 93 -9.36 -34.78 31.15
C ARG A 93 -9.65 -35.09 29.69
N ASP A 94 -8.70 -35.71 29.01
CA ASP A 94 -8.86 -36.19 27.64
C ASP A 94 -9.54 -37.56 27.64
N LEU A 95 -10.68 -37.66 26.99
CA LEU A 95 -11.47 -38.89 26.84
C LEU A 95 -11.50 -39.30 25.37
N THR A 96 -11.37 -40.60 25.12
CA THR A 96 -11.43 -41.14 23.76
C THR A 96 -12.53 -42.19 23.67
N ILE A 97 -13.44 -41.99 22.73
CA ILE A 97 -14.50 -42.93 22.35
C ILE A 97 -14.04 -43.62 21.07
N SER A 98 -14.17 -44.96 21.03
CA SER A 98 -13.90 -45.75 19.84
C SER A 98 -14.97 -46.82 19.65
N VAL A 99 -15.78 -46.62 18.62
CA VAL A 99 -16.96 -47.48 18.34
C VAL A 99 -16.91 -48.02 16.92
N PRO A 100 -17.34 -49.29 16.67
CA PRO A 100 -17.49 -49.79 15.30
C PRO A 100 -18.49 -48.92 14.51
N ALA A 101 -18.24 -48.71 13.24
CA ALA A 101 -19.12 -47.89 12.41
C ALA A 101 -20.51 -48.52 12.24
N GLU A 102 -20.62 -49.85 12.29
CA GLU A 102 -21.88 -50.62 12.26
C GLU A 102 -22.82 -50.26 13.44
N ASP A 103 -22.26 -49.87 14.58
CA ASP A 103 -23.06 -49.53 15.78
C ASP A 103 -23.64 -48.11 15.68
N LEU A 104 -23.17 -47.28 14.75
CA LEU A 104 -23.64 -45.90 14.56
C LEU A 104 -25.04 -45.83 13.93
N GLY A 105 -25.51 -46.93 13.31
CA GLY A 105 -26.84 -47.06 12.71
C GLY A 105 -27.00 -46.32 11.37
N PHE A 106 -25.91 -46.07 10.66
CA PHE A 106 -25.95 -45.47 9.33
C PHE A 106 -26.35 -46.51 8.29
N ASP A 107 -27.05 -46.06 7.22
CA ASP A 107 -27.50 -46.94 6.15
C ASP A 107 -26.37 -47.18 5.15
N ASP A 108 -26.12 -48.44 4.76
CA ASP A 108 -25.02 -48.82 3.84
C ASP A 108 -25.34 -48.59 2.35
N LEU A 109 -26.47 -47.96 2.04
CA LEU A 109 -26.81 -47.65 0.66
C LEU A 109 -25.88 -46.53 0.10
N GLY A 110 -25.11 -46.87 -0.94
CA GLY A 110 -24.08 -45.99 -1.50
C GLY A 110 -24.58 -44.60 -1.89
N TYR A 111 -25.84 -44.47 -2.36
CA TYR A 111 -26.42 -43.18 -2.70
C TYR A 111 -26.81 -42.32 -1.48
N LEU A 112 -26.76 -42.89 -0.25
CA LEU A 112 -26.99 -42.17 1.00
C LEU A 112 -25.70 -41.75 1.70
N TRP A 113 -24.54 -41.84 1.02
CA TRP A 113 -23.30 -41.34 1.55
C TRP A 113 -23.34 -39.82 1.83
N GLY A 114 -22.48 -39.33 2.70
CA GLY A 114 -22.32 -37.92 3.00
C GLY A 114 -22.27 -37.61 4.49
N THR A 115 -22.38 -36.35 4.85
CA THR A 115 -22.24 -35.84 6.21
C THR A 115 -23.32 -36.37 7.13
N ARG A 116 -22.92 -36.82 8.36
CA ARG A 116 -23.78 -37.21 9.49
C ARG A 116 -23.48 -36.31 10.67
N ARG A 117 -24.54 -35.92 11.39
CA ARG A 117 -24.43 -35.16 12.63
C ARG A 117 -24.21 -36.14 13.81
N ILE A 118 -23.23 -35.80 14.63
CA ILE A 118 -22.95 -36.51 15.89
C ILE A 118 -22.82 -35.49 17.02
N SER A 119 -23.17 -35.90 18.22
CA SER A 119 -22.95 -35.12 19.44
C SER A 119 -22.34 -35.97 20.53
N LEU A 120 -21.50 -35.32 21.34
CA LEU A 120 -20.95 -35.91 22.56
C LEU A 120 -21.47 -35.10 23.72
N THR A 121 -22.36 -35.71 24.51
CA THR A 121 -23.05 -35.07 25.64
C THR A 121 -22.41 -35.48 26.94
N ALA A 122 -21.90 -34.52 27.70
CA ALA A 122 -21.43 -34.76 29.06
C ALA A 122 -22.65 -34.93 30.00
N VAL A 123 -22.68 -36.02 30.77
CA VAL A 123 -23.75 -36.35 31.69
C VAL A 123 -23.15 -36.66 33.04
N ALA A 124 -23.54 -35.96 34.10
CA ALA A 124 -23.16 -36.22 35.47
C ALA A 124 -24.32 -36.92 36.21
N GLY A 125 -24.13 -38.17 36.60
CA GLY A 125 -25.24 -39.01 37.06
C GLY A 125 -26.31 -39.19 35.98
N ASP A 126 -27.50 -38.61 36.16
CA ASP A 126 -28.57 -38.59 35.14
C ASP A 126 -28.83 -37.22 34.53
N VAL A 127 -27.99 -36.23 34.83
CA VAL A 127 -28.18 -34.85 34.37
C VAL A 127 -27.30 -34.56 33.18
N PRO A 128 -27.86 -34.32 32.01
CA PRO A 128 -27.07 -33.85 30.87
C PRO A 128 -26.67 -32.38 31.09
N LEU A 129 -25.37 -32.08 30.92
CA LEU A 129 -24.77 -30.77 31.17
C LEU A 129 -24.64 -29.96 29.90
N ASP A 130 -23.82 -30.42 28.95
CA ASP A 130 -23.59 -29.77 27.67
C ASP A 130 -23.25 -30.79 26.59
N SER A 131 -23.17 -30.31 25.34
CA SER A 131 -22.87 -31.16 24.18
C SER A 131 -21.93 -30.50 23.20
N LEU A 132 -20.87 -31.20 22.89
CA LEU A 132 -20.05 -30.94 21.72
C LEU A 132 -20.76 -31.47 20.47
N ARG A 133 -21.17 -30.57 19.56
CA ARG A 133 -21.78 -30.92 18.27
C ARG A 133 -20.74 -30.91 17.19
N THR A 134 -20.68 -32.01 16.42
CA THR A 134 -19.71 -32.13 15.31
C THR A 134 -20.31 -33.04 14.23
N PHE A 135 -19.48 -33.49 13.31
CA PHE A 135 -19.85 -34.20 12.11
C PHE A 135 -18.95 -35.41 11.91
N THR A 136 -19.43 -36.39 11.17
CA THR A 136 -18.62 -37.41 10.54
C THR A 136 -19.09 -37.60 9.10
N VAL A 137 -18.24 -38.12 8.21
CA VAL A 137 -18.63 -38.42 6.84
C VAL A 137 -18.77 -39.93 6.68
N TRP A 138 -19.99 -40.38 6.41
CA TRP A 138 -20.30 -41.77 6.07
C TRP A 138 -20.13 -42.00 4.57
N ARG A 139 -19.21 -42.87 4.19
CA ARG A 139 -18.96 -43.22 2.80
C ARG A 139 -18.84 -44.73 2.68
N PRO A 140 -19.97 -45.45 2.55
CA PRO A 140 -19.93 -46.87 2.20
C PRO A 140 -19.23 -47.08 0.87
N ASP A 141 -18.60 -48.22 0.69
CA ASP A 141 -17.79 -48.54 -0.46
C ASP A 141 -18.54 -48.26 -1.78
N ASP A 142 -17.77 -47.91 -2.84
CA ASP A 142 -18.23 -47.69 -4.21
C ASP A 142 -18.89 -46.34 -4.54
N SER A 143 -18.69 -45.30 -3.78
CA SER A 143 -19.11 -43.95 -4.24
C SER A 143 -18.03 -43.27 -5.04
N ASP A 144 -18.27 -43.07 -6.38
CA ASP A 144 -17.37 -42.35 -7.28
C ASP A 144 -17.56 -40.80 -7.25
N GLN A 145 -18.46 -40.31 -6.41
CA GLN A 145 -18.77 -38.88 -6.36
C GLN A 145 -17.65 -38.14 -5.66
N SER A 146 -17.13 -37.15 -6.34
CA SER A 146 -16.12 -36.20 -5.86
C SER A 146 -16.45 -34.79 -6.29
N VAL A 147 -15.79 -33.83 -5.65
CA VAL A 147 -15.75 -32.43 -6.03
C VAL A 147 -14.28 -32.02 -6.20
N ARG A 148 -14.01 -31.30 -7.28
CA ARG A 148 -12.69 -30.67 -7.45
C ARG A 148 -12.63 -29.40 -6.63
N GLN A 149 -11.45 -29.10 -6.08
CA GLN A 149 -11.29 -27.98 -5.19
C GLN A 149 -9.96 -27.26 -5.46
N SER A 150 -9.97 -25.96 -5.47
CA SER A 150 -8.79 -25.09 -5.50
C SER A 150 -8.76 -24.21 -4.27
N VAL A 151 -7.58 -23.94 -3.75
CA VAL A 151 -7.35 -22.94 -2.69
C VAL A 151 -6.49 -21.83 -3.25
N LEU A 152 -7.01 -20.62 -3.23
CA LEU A 152 -6.36 -19.42 -3.78
C LEU A 152 -5.99 -18.47 -2.64
N LEU A 153 -4.73 -18.57 -2.19
CA LEU A 153 -4.23 -17.84 -1.03
C LEU A 153 -3.79 -16.41 -1.42
N PRO A 154 -4.29 -15.36 -0.74
CA PRO A 154 -3.77 -14.01 -0.95
C PRO A 154 -2.44 -13.83 -0.23
N ILE A 155 -1.38 -13.62 -1.00
CA ILE A 155 -0.04 -13.31 -0.48
C ILE A 155 0.13 -11.80 -0.56
N THR A 156 -0.15 -11.14 0.56
CA THR A 156 -0.20 -9.67 0.67
C THR A 156 0.40 -9.21 1.99
N ASP A 157 0.94 -8.00 1.99
CA ASP A 157 1.25 -7.27 3.22
C ASP A 157 -0.03 -6.63 3.77
N ASP A 158 -0.31 -6.75 5.06
CA ASP A 158 -1.44 -6.07 5.72
C ASP A 158 -1.16 -4.59 5.99
N ASP A 159 0.12 -4.21 5.94
CA ASP A 159 0.59 -2.82 5.95
C ASP A 159 1.42 -2.51 4.68
N PRO A 160 0.79 -2.36 3.51
CA PRO A 160 1.49 -2.13 2.26
C PRO A 160 2.49 -0.99 2.34
N GLY A 161 3.75 -1.28 1.98
CA GLY A 161 4.85 -0.34 2.10
C GLY A 161 5.54 -0.34 3.47
N GLN A 162 5.18 -1.23 4.40
CA GLN A 162 5.83 -1.37 5.71
C GLN A 162 7.35 -1.56 5.57
N ALA A 163 7.77 -2.35 4.60
CA ALA A 163 9.19 -2.55 4.31
C ALA A 163 10.00 -1.25 4.10
N ALA A 164 9.36 -0.18 3.63
CA ALA A 164 9.98 1.13 3.44
C ALA A 164 9.80 2.05 4.66
N VAL A 165 8.64 1.97 5.32
CA VAL A 165 8.24 2.89 6.42
C VAL A 165 8.73 2.40 7.78
N ASP A 166 8.63 1.09 8.04
CA ASP A 166 9.09 0.43 9.25
C ASP A 166 9.77 -0.90 8.89
N PRO A 167 11.04 -0.87 8.43
CA PRO A 167 11.78 -2.06 8.02
C PRO A 167 11.93 -3.10 9.15
N GLN A 168 11.88 -2.69 10.41
CA GLN A 168 12.00 -3.59 11.55
C GLN A 168 10.71 -4.39 11.77
N ALA A 169 9.55 -3.73 11.71
CA ALA A 169 8.26 -4.41 11.79
C ALA A 169 8.08 -5.36 10.59
N TYR A 170 8.48 -4.95 9.39
CA TYR A 170 8.47 -5.82 8.22
C TYR A 170 9.40 -7.04 8.38
N ALA A 171 10.63 -6.83 8.90
CA ALA A 171 11.56 -7.92 9.17
C ALA A 171 10.97 -8.94 10.18
N SER A 172 10.24 -8.46 11.19
CA SER A 172 9.53 -9.34 12.13
C SER A 172 8.39 -10.10 11.43
N SER A 173 7.62 -9.43 10.58
CA SER A 173 6.52 -10.08 9.84
C SER A 173 6.99 -11.19 8.91
N ILE A 174 8.16 -11.03 8.24
CA ILE A 174 8.74 -12.05 7.34
C ILE A 174 9.52 -13.15 8.07
N SER A 175 9.93 -12.94 9.33
CA SER A 175 10.69 -13.95 10.10
C SER A 175 9.80 -14.90 10.87
N ASP A 176 8.87 -14.40 11.67
CA ASP A 176 8.05 -15.13 12.62
C ASP A 176 6.61 -14.59 12.77
N GLY A 177 6.23 -13.59 11.94
CA GLY A 177 4.90 -13.00 11.92
C GLY A 177 4.05 -13.48 10.75
N ARG A 178 3.02 -12.67 10.41
CA ARG A 178 2.01 -12.99 9.41
C ARG A 178 2.58 -13.39 8.04
N LEU A 179 3.57 -12.66 7.52
CA LEU A 179 4.18 -12.98 6.22
C LEU A 179 4.98 -14.29 6.27
N ALA A 180 5.56 -14.65 7.44
CA ALA A 180 6.20 -15.94 7.62
C ALA A 180 5.16 -17.08 7.60
N ASP A 181 4.02 -16.90 8.25
CA ASP A 181 2.90 -17.85 8.25
C ASP A 181 2.34 -18.01 6.83
N LEU A 182 2.06 -16.93 6.11
CA LEU A 182 1.61 -16.99 4.71
C LEU A 182 2.64 -17.69 3.81
N ARG A 183 3.93 -17.42 3.98
CA ARG A 183 4.98 -18.12 3.23
C ARG A 183 4.99 -19.61 3.54
N GLY A 184 4.79 -20.00 4.81
CA GLY A 184 4.67 -21.40 5.22
C GLY A 184 3.56 -22.14 4.47
N LEU A 185 2.44 -21.49 4.25
CA LEU A 185 1.33 -22.02 3.45
C LEU A 185 1.62 -21.94 1.94
N ALA A 186 2.21 -20.84 1.49
CA ALA A 186 2.47 -20.59 0.08
C ALA A 186 3.41 -21.62 -0.59
N VAL A 187 4.33 -22.21 0.16
CA VAL A 187 5.24 -23.23 -0.40
C VAL A 187 4.58 -24.60 -0.64
N ARG A 188 3.34 -24.80 -0.19
CA ARG A 188 2.58 -26.04 -0.43
C ARG A 188 2.14 -26.11 -1.89
N SER A 189 2.19 -27.28 -2.50
CA SER A 189 1.79 -27.50 -3.89
C SER A 189 0.28 -27.51 -4.14
N ASP A 190 -0.52 -27.60 -3.08
CA ASP A 190 -1.99 -27.67 -3.10
C ASP A 190 -2.67 -26.29 -2.95
N VAL A 191 -1.89 -25.19 -3.01
CA VAL A 191 -2.42 -23.82 -2.99
C VAL A 191 -1.91 -22.97 -4.16
N ASP A 192 -2.81 -22.24 -4.78
CA ASP A 192 -2.54 -21.20 -5.77
C ASP A 192 -2.50 -19.81 -5.11
N TRP A 193 -2.04 -18.79 -5.81
CA TRP A 193 -1.83 -17.47 -5.22
C TRP A 193 -2.56 -16.34 -5.91
N MET A 194 -3.01 -15.36 -5.10
CA MET A 194 -3.15 -13.97 -5.49
C MET A 194 -1.98 -13.21 -4.88
N LEU A 195 -1.04 -12.76 -5.68
CA LEU A 195 0.23 -12.19 -5.18
C LEU A 195 0.30 -10.69 -5.45
N ASP A 196 0.63 -9.93 -4.40
CA ASP A 196 1.04 -8.53 -4.51
C ASP A 196 2.49 -8.47 -4.99
N PRO A 197 2.77 -7.93 -6.20
CA PRO A 197 4.13 -7.87 -6.73
C PRO A 197 5.08 -7.00 -5.91
N SER A 198 4.61 -6.15 -5.02
CA SER A 198 5.46 -5.37 -4.13
C SER A 198 6.29 -6.25 -3.19
N LEU A 199 5.84 -7.48 -2.91
CA LEU A 199 6.59 -8.47 -2.12
C LEU A 199 7.75 -9.12 -2.89
N LEU A 200 7.74 -9.05 -4.22
CA LEU A 200 8.84 -9.51 -5.09
C LEU A 200 9.88 -8.42 -5.35
N ASP A 201 9.60 -7.19 -4.95
CA ASP A 201 10.42 -6.01 -5.18
C ASP A 201 10.88 -5.42 -3.83
N PRO A 202 11.88 -6.03 -3.14
CA PRO A 202 12.31 -5.59 -1.82
C PRO A 202 12.93 -4.18 -1.86
N PRO A 203 12.63 -3.30 -0.88
CA PRO A 203 13.12 -1.92 -0.87
C PRO A 203 14.62 -1.86 -0.68
N ARG A 204 15.27 -0.92 -1.36
CA ARG A 204 16.68 -0.58 -1.20
C ARG A 204 16.83 0.44 -0.07
N THR A 205 17.55 0.08 0.97
CA THR A 205 17.84 0.94 2.14
C THR A 205 19.35 1.16 2.28
N PRO A 206 19.81 2.22 2.98
CA PRO A 206 21.23 2.48 3.18
C PRO A 206 21.95 1.29 3.85
N SER A 207 23.02 0.80 3.24
CA SER A 207 23.82 -0.30 3.80
C SER A 207 24.54 0.19 5.06
N GLY A 208 24.15 -0.30 6.21
CA GLY A 208 24.70 0.09 7.52
C GLY A 208 23.67 0.53 8.54
N SER A 209 22.41 0.68 8.18
CA SER A 209 21.32 0.94 9.12
C SER A 209 20.79 -0.34 9.79
N THR A 210 21.70 -1.17 10.33
CA THR A 210 21.29 -2.15 11.34
C THR A 210 21.01 -1.38 12.61
N GLY A 211 19.75 -1.13 12.89
CA GLY A 211 19.17 -0.77 14.18
C GLY A 211 20.07 0.00 15.14
N LYS A 212 20.23 1.31 14.92
CA LYS A 212 20.64 2.19 15.98
C LYS A 212 19.53 3.23 16.16
N ASP A 213 18.79 2.97 17.20
CA ASP A 213 17.84 3.84 17.90
C ASP A 213 17.57 5.22 17.25
N THR A 214 16.53 5.33 16.46
CA THR A 214 15.79 6.56 16.33
C THR A 214 14.69 6.61 17.41
N ASN A 215 15.15 6.49 18.67
CA ASN A 215 14.32 6.88 19.79
C ASN A 215 14.65 8.32 20.14
N GLY A 216 13.77 9.23 19.82
CA GLY A 216 13.75 10.51 20.46
C GLY A 216 14.01 11.73 19.61
N LYS A 217 12.95 12.25 19.01
CA LYS A 217 12.56 13.64 19.25
C LYS A 217 11.22 13.93 18.59
N ALA A 218 10.15 13.44 19.17
CA ALA A 218 8.87 14.11 19.03
C ALA A 218 8.96 15.42 19.78
N GLY A 219 8.71 16.52 19.08
CA GLY A 219 8.94 17.87 19.50
C GLY A 219 8.28 18.25 20.83
N ALA A 220 9.08 18.87 21.68
CA ALA A 220 8.58 19.77 22.68
C ALA A 220 8.13 21.04 21.97
N GLY A 221 6.82 21.23 21.86
CA GLY A 221 6.23 22.52 21.52
C GLY A 221 6.38 23.45 22.69
N ASP A 222 7.02 24.58 22.46
CA ASP A 222 6.99 25.74 23.33
C ASP A 222 5.56 26.28 23.38
N ASP A 223 4.93 26.17 24.55
CA ASP A 223 3.77 26.95 24.93
C ASP A 223 4.23 28.13 25.76
N ASP A 224 4.19 29.31 25.19
CA ASP A 224 4.27 30.56 25.92
C ASP A 224 3.03 31.40 25.68
N HIS A 225 2.42 31.76 26.83
CA HIS A 225 1.51 32.88 27.13
C HIS A 225 0.02 32.81 26.77
N ALA A 226 -0.79 32.68 27.79
CA ALA A 226 -1.55 33.86 28.29
C ALA A 226 -2.39 33.54 29.54
N THR A 227 -2.15 34.36 30.52
CA THR A 227 -2.82 34.57 31.80
C THR A 227 -4.34 34.72 31.74
N SER A 228 -4.96 34.30 32.84
CA SER A 228 -5.89 35.00 33.72
C SER A 228 -7.19 34.26 34.07
N GLY A 229 -7.40 34.20 35.39
CA GLY A 229 -8.76 34.32 35.94
C GLY A 229 -9.29 33.12 36.73
N GLY A 230 -9.06 33.20 38.01
CA GLY A 230 -9.45 32.37 39.12
C GLY A 230 -10.93 32.04 39.31
N LYS A 231 -11.15 31.00 40.10
CA LYS A 231 -12.00 31.06 41.30
C LYS A 231 -11.94 29.78 42.14
N LYS A 232 -11.73 29.95 43.40
CA LYS A 232 -11.75 28.96 44.49
C LYS A 232 -13.15 28.37 44.71
N THR A 233 -13.17 27.13 45.20
CA THR A 233 -13.87 26.66 46.45
C THR A 233 -13.53 25.19 46.62
N ASP A 234 -12.80 24.86 47.65
CA ASP A 234 -13.08 24.37 48.99
C ASP A 234 -13.79 23.00 49.08
N GLY A 235 -13.10 22.12 49.85
CA GLY A 235 -13.80 21.13 50.65
C GLY A 235 -13.19 19.71 50.65
N SER A 236 -12.08 19.49 51.33
CA SER A 236 -11.94 18.81 52.65
C SER A 236 -12.32 17.31 52.65
N LYS A 237 -11.45 16.34 52.84
CA LYS A 237 -10.86 15.79 54.11
C LYS A 237 -10.19 14.45 53.83
N ASP A 238 -8.98 14.36 54.18
CA ASP A 238 -8.32 13.15 54.73
C ASP A 238 -8.91 12.77 56.09
N PRO A 239 -8.63 11.65 56.69
CA PRO A 239 -7.28 11.11 56.96
C PRO A 239 -7.13 9.57 57.08
N GLY A 240 -5.87 9.17 57.07
CA GLY A 240 -5.25 8.36 58.13
C GLY A 240 -4.99 6.88 57.74
N SER A 241 -3.84 6.54 57.81
CA SER A 241 -2.92 6.10 58.86
C SER A 241 -2.27 4.77 58.58
N SER A 242 -1.00 4.77 58.39
CA SER A 242 0.06 4.06 59.16
C SER A 242 -0.03 2.53 59.14
N SER A 243 1.00 1.76 58.99
CA SER A 243 2.37 1.75 59.48
C SER A 243 3.00 0.39 59.16
N ASP A 244 4.30 0.42 58.95
CA ASP A 244 5.32 -0.45 59.56
C ASP A 244 5.39 -1.90 59.03
N GLY A 245 6.52 -2.31 58.51
CA GLY A 245 7.83 -2.49 59.15
C GLY A 245 8.21 -3.96 59.00
N GLY A 246 9.42 -4.27 58.63
CA GLY A 246 10.00 -5.57 58.95
C GLY A 246 11.02 -6.11 57.95
N ASP A 247 12.24 -5.87 58.26
CA ASP A 247 13.51 -6.47 57.83
C ASP A 247 13.57 -8.01 57.91
N GLY A 248 14.49 -8.58 57.11
CA GLY A 248 14.97 -9.94 57.34
C GLY A 248 15.68 -10.54 56.13
N ASP A 249 16.83 -10.24 55.85
CA ASP A 249 18.19 -10.80 55.95
C ASP A 249 18.33 -12.33 55.89
N GLY A 250 19.36 -12.76 55.13
CA GLY A 250 19.93 -14.11 55.14
C GLY A 250 19.84 -14.84 53.77
N GLY A 251 20.84 -15.05 52.95
CA GLY A 251 22.20 -15.44 53.23
C GLY A 251 22.52 -16.77 52.58
N SER A 252 23.62 -16.78 51.82
CA SER A 252 24.53 -17.93 51.57
C SER A 252 24.27 -18.85 50.40
N ALA A 253 25.07 -18.82 49.31
CA ALA A 253 26.34 -19.46 49.04
C ALA A 253 26.31 -21.00 48.72
N GLY A 254 26.98 -21.36 47.65
CA GLY A 254 27.41 -22.70 47.27
C GLY A 254 27.49 -22.85 45.77
N ASP A 255 28.53 -22.56 45.10
CA ASP A 255 29.87 -23.06 44.85
C ASP A 255 29.92 -24.54 44.42
N SER A 256 30.61 -24.74 43.35
CA SER A 256 31.34 -25.85 42.74
C SER A 256 31.02 -26.03 41.26
N GLY A 257 31.85 -25.82 40.25
CA GLY A 257 33.25 -26.17 40.17
C GLY A 257 33.39 -27.46 39.32
N SER A 258 33.80 -27.36 38.04
CA SER A 258 34.88 -28.16 37.54
C SER A 258 35.11 -28.00 36.02
N ALA A 259 36.37 -27.76 35.77
CA ALA A 259 37.06 -27.69 34.50
C ALA A 259 37.37 -29.08 33.90
N SER A 260 37.61 -29.14 32.58
CA SER A 260 38.73 -29.86 31.95
C SER A 260 38.81 -29.49 30.47
N ASP A 261 39.80 -28.77 30.04
CA ASP A 261 41.07 -29.16 29.42
C ASP A 261 40.95 -30.05 28.15
N GLY A 262 41.52 -29.52 27.09
CA GLY A 262 41.82 -30.26 25.89
C GLY A 262 42.58 -29.43 24.84
N ALA A 263 43.88 -29.37 24.98
CA ALA A 263 44.84 -28.71 24.09
C ALA A 263 45.04 -29.47 22.78
N GLY A 264 45.36 -28.76 21.71
CA GLY A 264 45.85 -29.33 20.45
C GLY A 264 46.57 -28.28 19.61
N THR A 265 47.87 -28.32 19.71
CA THR A 265 48.90 -27.57 19.02
C THR A 265 49.03 -27.90 17.53
N GLY A 266 49.44 -26.92 16.70
CA GLY A 266 49.91 -27.14 15.35
C GLY A 266 50.57 -25.91 14.74
N ASP A 267 51.90 -25.86 14.84
CA ASP A 267 52.85 -24.86 14.32
C ASP A 267 52.91 -24.86 12.78
N GLY A 268 53.28 -23.71 12.24
CA GLY A 268 53.72 -23.63 10.83
C GLY A 268 54.25 -22.24 10.49
N ALA A 269 55.53 -22.01 10.81
CA ALA A 269 56.30 -20.82 10.47
C ALA A 269 56.78 -20.84 9.02
N GLY A 270 56.88 -19.68 8.41
CA GLY A 270 57.54 -19.45 7.12
C GLY A 270 57.99 -18.00 6.99
N THR A 271 59.23 -17.79 7.26
CA THR A 271 60.04 -16.59 7.14
C THR A 271 60.40 -16.28 5.67
N GLY A 272 60.59 -15.00 5.34
CA GLY A 272 61.21 -14.53 4.11
C GLY A 272 61.46 -13.00 4.14
N ASP A 273 62.75 -12.70 4.47
CA ASP A 273 63.43 -11.40 4.41
C ASP A 273 63.37 -10.76 3.01
N GLY A 274 63.38 -9.44 2.85
CA GLY A 274 64.48 -8.55 2.95
C GLY A 274 64.50 -7.52 1.83
N ALA A 275 64.97 -6.37 2.19
CA ALA A 275 65.66 -5.31 1.44
C ALA A 275 64.93 -4.04 1.18
N SER A 276 65.36 -3.06 1.93
CA SER A 276 65.38 -1.63 1.75
C SER A 276 66.05 -1.18 0.44
N ASP A 277 65.53 -0.16 -0.21
CA ASP A 277 66.36 0.82 -0.93
C ASP A 277 65.75 2.23 -0.82
N ASP A 278 66.65 3.13 -0.49
CA ASP A 278 66.38 4.55 -0.29
C ASP A 278 66.33 5.29 -1.61
N GLY A 279 65.41 6.29 -1.73
CA GLY A 279 65.37 7.19 -2.90
C GLY A 279 64.50 8.40 -2.69
N ASP A 280 65.07 9.38 -2.07
CA ASP A 280 64.94 10.84 -2.16
C ASP A 280 63.82 11.49 -3.02
N GLY A 281 63.08 12.29 -2.35
CA GLY A 281 62.53 13.66 -2.58
C GLY A 281 61.81 14.03 -3.84
N SER A 282 60.54 14.35 -3.65
CA SER A 282 59.99 15.68 -4.06
C SER A 282 58.58 15.88 -3.48
N ASP A 283 58.47 16.99 -2.76
CA ASP A 283 57.22 17.58 -2.31
C ASP A 283 56.23 17.77 -3.45
N GLY A 284 55.11 17.13 -3.32
CA GLY A 284 53.90 17.35 -4.09
C GLY A 284 52.72 17.03 -3.16
N SER A 285 52.35 17.99 -2.30
CA SER A 285 51.10 17.94 -1.55
C SER A 285 49.92 17.98 -2.49
N SER A 286 49.53 16.85 -3.03
CA SER A 286 48.16 16.61 -3.45
C SER A 286 47.36 16.30 -2.19
N ALA A 287 46.61 17.30 -1.71
CA ALA A 287 45.48 17.07 -0.85
C ALA A 287 44.59 16.06 -1.55
N GLY A 288 44.75 14.79 -1.22
CA GLY A 288 43.74 13.77 -1.51
C GLY A 288 42.46 14.19 -0.76
N SER A 289 41.55 14.78 -1.49
CA SER A 289 40.19 14.87 -1.03
C SER A 289 39.73 13.45 -0.74
N ASP A 290 39.58 13.11 0.54
CA ASP A 290 38.74 12.00 0.98
C ASP A 290 37.34 12.32 0.46
N VAL A 291 37.02 11.86 -0.75
CA VAL A 291 35.66 11.84 -1.29
C VAL A 291 34.93 10.80 -0.46
N PRO A 292 33.91 11.16 0.32
CA PRO A 292 33.12 10.20 1.02
C PRO A 292 32.63 9.18 0.00
N GLN A 293 32.90 7.89 0.23
CA GLN A 293 32.31 6.85 -0.59
C GLN A 293 30.82 6.96 -0.39
N GLY A 294 30.06 7.21 -1.46
CA GLY A 294 28.62 7.37 -1.40
C GLY A 294 27.96 6.22 -0.64
N THR A 295 26.92 6.51 0.10
CA THR A 295 26.12 5.51 0.80
C THR A 295 25.63 4.47 -0.21
N ARG A 296 25.85 3.19 0.07
CA ARG A 296 25.35 2.14 -0.81
C ARG A 296 23.95 1.74 -0.37
N TYR A 297 23.00 1.73 -1.29
CA TYR A 297 21.64 1.30 -1.06
C TYR A 297 21.45 -0.13 -1.56
N THR A 298 21.00 -1.02 -0.68
CA THR A 298 20.77 -2.44 -1.01
C THR A 298 19.49 -2.92 -0.32
N ALA A 299 18.84 -3.91 -0.92
CA ALA A 299 17.76 -4.60 -0.22
C ALA A 299 18.32 -5.39 0.97
N SER A 300 17.53 -5.50 2.04
CA SER A 300 17.90 -6.33 3.19
C SER A 300 18.02 -7.80 2.78
N ALA A 301 18.94 -8.55 3.39
CA ALA A 301 19.11 -9.97 3.11
C ALA A 301 17.82 -10.76 3.38
N ALA A 302 17.11 -10.44 4.47
CA ALA A 302 15.87 -11.10 4.84
C ALA A 302 14.74 -10.84 3.81
N SER A 303 14.56 -9.58 3.37
CA SER A 303 13.57 -9.24 2.35
C SER A 303 13.88 -9.89 1.00
N SER A 304 15.17 -9.92 0.62
CA SER A 304 15.61 -10.57 -0.62
C SER A 304 15.43 -12.08 -0.58
N GLU A 305 15.69 -12.71 0.56
CA GLU A 305 15.46 -14.14 0.76
C GLU A 305 13.96 -14.47 0.73
N PHE A 306 13.12 -13.65 1.36
CA PHE A 306 11.67 -13.81 1.33
C PHE A 306 11.13 -13.75 -0.11
N ALA A 307 11.50 -12.72 -0.88
CA ALA A 307 11.12 -12.58 -2.29
C ALA A 307 11.62 -13.78 -3.12
N SER A 308 12.87 -14.21 -2.94
CA SER A 308 13.46 -15.35 -3.67
C SER A 308 12.74 -16.66 -3.37
N ARG A 309 12.28 -16.87 -2.13
CA ARG A 309 11.51 -18.07 -1.77
C ARG A 309 10.12 -18.07 -2.41
N LEU A 310 9.45 -16.92 -2.47
CA LEU A 310 8.20 -16.79 -3.21
C LEU A 310 8.41 -17.05 -4.71
N THR A 311 9.42 -16.44 -5.30
CA THR A 311 9.77 -16.66 -6.72
C THR A 311 10.03 -18.15 -7.00
N ALA A 312 10.82 -18.83 -6.17
CA ALA A 312 11.13 -20.23 -6.34
C ALA A 312 9.88 -21.13 -6.23
N ALA A 313 8.92 -20.73 -5.41
CA ALA A 313 7.69 -21.49 -5.22
C ALA A 313 6.61 -21.19 -6.26
N ALA A 314 6.75 -20.14 -7.07
CA ALA A 314 5.73 -19.71 -8.04
C ALA A 314 5.60 -20.63 -9.26
N GLY A 315 6.64 -21.39 -9.62
CA GLY A 315 6.80 -22.06 -10.92
C GLY A 315 5.76 -23.12 -11.26
N ASP A 316 5.18 -23.79 -10.27
CA ASP A 316 4.31 -24.95 -10.46
C ASP A 316 2.83 -24.68 -10.08
N ARG A 317 2.42 -23.41 -10.05
CA ARG A 317 1.08 -23.03 -9.58
C ARG A 317 0.45 -21.90 -10.37
N THR A 318 -0.85 -21.70 -10.19
CA THR A 318 -1.53 -20.55 -10.74
C THR A 318 -1.26 -19.32 -9.86
N VAL A 319 -0.65 -18.29 -10.44
CA VAL A 319 -0.45 -17.00 -9.79
C VAL A 319 -1.34 -15.95 -10.46
N LEU A 320 -2.26 -15.35 -9.71
CA LEU A 320 -3.02 -14.18 -10.14
C LEU A 320 -2.37 -12.91 -9.60
N ALA A 321 -2.20 -11.90 -10.45
CA ALA A 321 -1.61 -10.64 -10.05
C ALA A 321 -2.62 -9.76 -9.31
N LEU A 322 -2.24 -9.26 -8.15
CA LEU A 322 -2.86 -8.10 -7.51
C LEU A 322 -2.16 -6.81 -8.00
N PRO A 323 -2.83 -5.65 -7.94
CA PRO A 323 -2.16 -4.37 -8.16
C PRO A 323 -0.99 -4.17 -7.18
N TYR A 324 0.09 -3.53 -7.63
CA TYR A 324 1.25 -3.22 -6.78
C TYR A 324 0.84 -2.48 -5.51
N ALA A 325 1.35 -2.91 -4.35
CA ALA A 325 0.96 -2.42 -3.03
C ALA A 325 -0.56 -2.43 -2.80
N GLN A 326 -1.28 -3.37 -3.44
CA GLN A 326 -2.74 -3.50 -3.37
C GLN A 326 -3.48 -2.19 -3.74
N ALA A 327 -3.00 -1.47 -4.74
CA ALA A 327 -3.52 -0.16 -5.12
C ALA A 327 -5.02 -0.17 -5.43
N ASP A 328 -5.76 0.80 -4.90
CA ASP A 328 -7.19 1.01 -5.17
C ASP A 328 -7.39 1.70 -6.53
N ARG A 329 -7.45 0.90 -7.59
CA ARG A 329 -7.65 1.39 -8.96
C ARG A 329 -8.91 2.22 -9.14
N ALA A 330 -9.96 1.91 -8.37
CA ALA A 330 -11.23 2.65 -8.45
C ALA A 330 -11.09 4.06 -7.86
N SER A 331 -10.34 4.21 -6.77
CA SER A 331 -10.04 5.50 -6.15
C SER A 331 -9.06 6.32 -7.00
N LEU A 332 -8.00 5.69 -7.53
CA LEU A 332 -7.02 6.31 -8.43
C LEU A 332 -7.72 6.89 -9.68
N LYS A 333 -8.55 6.08 -10.34
CA LYS A 333 -9.34 6.52 -11.50
C LYS A 333 -10.28 7.68 -11.17
N ALA A 334 -10.94 7.62 -10.02
CA ALA A 334 -11.86 8.69 -9.60
C ALA A 334 -11.14 10.00 -9.27
N ALA A 335 -9.93 9.92 -8.73
CA ALA A 335 -9.07 11.05 -8.47
C ALA A 335 -8.41 11.61 -9.74
N GLY A 336 -8.36 10.83 -10.83
CA GLY A 336 -7.72 11.20 -12.09
C GLY A 336 -6.19 11.23 -11.99
N THR A 337 -5.61 10.41 -11.11
CA THR A 337 -4.17 10.32 -10.86
C THR A 337 -3.53 9.35 -11.85
N THR A 338 -3.22 9.84 -13.04
CA THR A 338 -2.68 9.02 -14.16
C THR A 338 -1.22 8.65 -13.98
N ASP A 339 -0.38 9.58 -13.50
CA ASP A 339 1.04 9.35 -13.33
C ASP A 339 1.30 8.38 -12.17
N LEU A 340 0.61 8.58 -11.03
CA LEU A 340 0.65 7.64 -9.91
C LEU A 340 0.22 6.22 -10.34
N THR A 341 -0.86 6.12 -11.15
CA THR A 341 -1.32 4.83 -11.66
C THR A 341 -0.28 4.18 -12.56
N LYS A 342 0.32 4.96 -13.46
CA LYS A 342 1.37 4.48 -14.37
C LYS A 342 2.58 3.96 -13.60
N THR A 343 3.06 4.70 -12.59
CA THR A 343 4.21 4.28 -11.77
C THR A 343 3.92 2.98 -11.02
N LEU A 344 2.69 2.82 -10.50
CA LEU A 344 2.26 1.56 -9.86
C LEU A 344 2.28 0.38 -10.87
N ASP A 345 1.80 0.60 -12.10
CA ASP A 345 1.78 -0.42 -13.14
C ASP A 345 3.19 -0.77 -13.64
N ASP A 346 4.05 0.23 -13.83
CA ASP A 346 5.44 0.04 -14.23
C ASP A 346 6.22 -0.74 -13.14
N ARG A 347 6.03 -0.40 -11.86
CA ARG A 347 6.63 -1.13 -10.73
C ARG A 347 6.14 -2.58 -10.65
N ALA A 348 4.85 -2.81 -10.85
CA ALA A 348 4.30 -4.17 -10.89
C ALA A 348 4.97 -4.99 -12.00
N LYS A 349 5.02 -4.43 -13.21
CA LYS A 349 5.64 -5.07 -14.37
C LYS A 349 7.12 -5.39 -14.10
N ASP A 350 7.88 -4.42 -13.62
CA ASP A 350 9.30 -4.60 -13.28
C ASP A 350 9.51 -5.70 -12.23
N ALA A 351 8.64 -5.77 -11.21
CA ALA A 351 8.71 -6.79 -10.17
C ALA A 351 8.49 -8.20 -10.76
N TRP A 352 7.48 -8.37 -11.63
CA TRP A 352 7.20 -9.63 -12.31
C TRP A 352 8.35 -10.04 -13.25
N GLU A 353 8.86 -9.09 -14.04
CA GLU A 353 9.97 -9.34 -14.97
C GLU A 353 11.26 -9.74 -14.23
N LYS A 354 11.60 -9.05 -13.13
CA LYS A 354 12.78 -9.37 -12.31
C LYS A 354 12.66 -10.71 -11.61
N ALA A 355 11.46 -11.10 -11.21
CA ALA A 355 11.21 -12.38 -10.56
C ALA A 355 11.09 -13.54 -11.56
N ASP A 356 11.02 -13.27 -12.86
CA ASP A 356 10.76 -14.27 -13.92
C ASP A 356 9.47 -15.08 -13.66
N VAL A 357 8.43 -14.39 -13.14
CA VAL A 357 7.11 -14.96 -12.86
C VAL A 357 6.10 -14.35 -13.81
N THR A 358 5.36 -15.20 -14.50
CA THR A 358 4.28 -14.76 -15.41
C THR A 358 2.93 -15.04 -14.75
N PRO A 359 2.20 -14.03 -14.28
CA PRO A 359 0.88 -14.24 -13.70
C PRO A 359 -0.14 -14.66 -14.77
N ALA A 360 -1.12 -15.48 -14.39
CA ALA A 360 -2.20 -15.95 -15.26
C ALA A 360 -3.20 -14.84 -15.63
N GLY A 361 -3.15 -13.70 -14.95
CA GLY A 361 -3.94 -12.51 -15.21
C GLY A 361 -4.03 -11.59 -13.97
N GLU A 362 -4.42 -10.33 -14.18
CA GLU A 362 -4.70 -9.39 -13.10
C GLU A 362 -6.13 -9.59 -12.57
N VAL A 363 -6.26 -9.78 -11.25
CA VAL A 363 -7.55 -10.00 -10.59
C VAL A 363 -8.08 -8.73 -9.94
N ALA A 364 -9.30 -8.33 -10.30
CA ALA A 364 -10.06 -7.31 -9.60
C ALA A 364 -11.03 -7.96 -8.60
N ARG A 365 -10.79 -7.75 -7.31
CA ARG A 365 -11.65 -8.22 -6.24
C ARG A 365 -12.78 -7.20 -5.96
N ILE A 366 -14.02 -7.68 -6.01
CA ILE A 366 -15.20 -6.87 -5.75
C ILE A 366 -15.89 -7.43 -4.50
N PRO A 367 -15.79 -6.74 -3.35
CA PRO A 367 -16.45 -7.18 -2.12
C PRO A 367 -17.96 -7.33 -2.32
N GLY A 368 -18.55 -8.34 -1.69
CA GLY A 368 -19.98 -8.64 -1.87
C GLY A 368 -20.91 -7.47 -1.62
N ALA A 369 -20.66 -6.67 -0.59
CA ALA A 369 -21.45 -5.47 -0.28
C ALA A 369 -21.35 -4.36 -1.36
N GLN A 370 -20.34 -4.42 -2.21
CA GLN A 370 -20.10 -3.46 -3.31
C GLN A 370 -20.45 -4.02 -4.69
N ALA A 371 -20.84 -5.30 -4.74
CA ALA A 371 -21.20 -5.97 -6.00
C ALA A 371 -22.37 -5.25 -6.67
N SER A 372 -22.22 -4.94 -7.94
CA SER A 372 -23.24 -4.32 -8.78
C SER A 372 -22.87 -4.43 -10.26
N ALA A 373 -23.85 -4.33 -11.15
CA ALA A 373 -23.62 -4.30 -12.59
C ALA A 373 -22.56 -3.26 -12.99
N LYS A 374 -22.60 -2.08 -12.35
CA LYS A 374 -21.65 -1.01 -12.62
C LYS A 374 -20.24 -1.37 -12.16
N ALA A 375 -20.07 -1.95 -10.97
CA ALA A 375 -18.76 -2.31 -10.43
C ALA A 375 -18.09 -3.36 -11.33
N PHE A 376 -18.81 -4.38 -11.74
CA PHE A 376 -18.30 -5.44 -12.63
C PHE A 376 -17.91 -4.90 -14.00
N THR A 377 -18.81 -4.15 -14.63
CA THR A 377 -18.55 -3.57 -15.96
C THR A 377 -17.37 -2.60 -15.93
N GLN A 378 -17.24 -1.85 -14.82
CA GLN A 378 -16.15 -0.90 -14.62
C GLN A 378 -14.82 -1.62 -14.48
N ALA A 379 -14.73 -2.62 -13.60
CA ALA A 379 -13.49 -3.36 -13.37
C ALA A 379 -13.01 -4.07 -14.65
N ALA A 380 -13.93 -4.70 -15.39
CA ALA A 380 -13.60 -5.30 -16.69
C ALA A 380 -13.17 -4.26 -17.73
N SER A 381 -13.72 -3.03 -17.68
CA SER A 381 -13.33 -1.94 -18.59
C SER A 381 -11.98 -1.33 -18.23
N ASP A 382 -11.60 -1.42 -16.96
CA ASP A 382 -10.34 -0.91 -16.42
C ASP A 382 -9.16 -1.86 -16.67
N GLY A 383 -9.42 -3.00 -17.31
CA GLY A 383 -8.38 -3.91 -17.78
C GLY A 383 -8.15 -5.14 -16.89
N ALA A 384 -9.03 -5.41 -15.91
CA ALA A 384 -8.93 -6.64 -15.15
C ALA A 384 -9.14 -7.87 -16.06
N ASP A 385 -8.23 -8.81 -16.01
CA ASP A 385 -8.32 -10.09 -16.74
C ASP A 385 -9.29 -11.05 -16.09
N VAL A 386 -9.41 -10.98 -14.75
CA VAL A 386 -10.27 -11.83 -13.93
C VAL A 386 -11.00 -10.96 -12.92
N LEU A 387 -12.29 -11.17 -12.76
CA LEU A 387 -13.08 -10.58 -11.67
C LEU A 387 -13.27 -11.61 -10.56
N MET A 388 -13.31 -11.16 -9.31
CA MET A 388 -13.59 -12.03 -8.18
C MET A 388 -14.64 -11.39 -7.26
N THR A 389 -15.66 -12.19 -6.88
CA THR A 389 -16.69 -11.80 -5.91
C THR A 389 -17.24 -13.03 -5.22
N PRO A 390 -17.74 -12.93 -3.96
CA PRO A 390 -18.43 -14.07 -3.33
C PRO A 390 -19.60 -14.59 -4.19
N SER A 391 -19.78 -15.91 -4.26
CA SER A 391 -20.83 -16.51 -5.10
C SER A 391 -22.23 -16.03 -4.72
N THR A 392 -22.45 -15.63 -3.46
CA THR A 392 -23.71 -15.03 -2.99
C THR A 392 -24.06 -13.70 -3.63
N SER A 393 -23.09 -13.01 -4.24
CA SER A 393 -23.31 -11.77 -5.01
C SER A 393 -23.83 -12.01 -6.43
N LEU A 394 -23.97 -13.26 -6.82
CA LEU A 394 -24.45 -13.64 -8.15
C LEU A 394 -25.82 -14.31 -8.02
N ARG A 395 -26.75 -13.96 -8.93
CA ARG A 395 -28.01 -14.69 -9.04
C ARG A 395 -27.74 -16.01 -9.71
N ASN A 396 -27.99 -17.07 -8.99
CA ASN A 396 -28.05 -18.40 -9.55
C ASN A 396 -29.44 -18.61 -10.17
N ASP A 397 -29.51 -19.53 -11.12
CA ASP A 397 -30.80 -20.01 -11.64
C ASP A 397 -31.65 -20.52 -10.43
N PRO A 398 -32.89 -20.02 -10.26
CA PRO A 398 -33.73 -20.39 -9.10
C PRO A 398 -34.06 -21.89 -9.03
N GLU A 399 -33.82 -22.67 -10.11
CA GLU A 399 -33.98 -24.12 -10.10
C GLU A 399 -32.76 -24.88 -9.54
N GLY A 400 -31.63 -24.17 -9.27
CA GLY A 400 -30.41 -24.78 -8.75
C GLY A 400 -30.47 -25.04 -7.24
N MET A 401 -30.96 -26.20 -6.81
CA MET A 401 -30.82 -26.70 -5.42
C MET A 401 -29.43 -27.31 -5.16
N VAL A 402 -28.47 -27.08 -6.04
CA VAL A 402 -27.12 -27.67 -5.99
C VAL A 402 -26.05 -26.58 -6.10
N THR A 403 -24.94 -26.79 -5.41
CA THR A 403 -23.82 -25.83 -5.42
C THR A 403 -23.14 -25.82 -6.81
N PRO A 404 -23.07 -24.69 -7.50
CA PRO A 404 -22.35 -24.59 -8.78
C PRO A 404 -20.84 -24.54 -8.54
N SER A 405 -20.04 -24.79 -9.59
CA SER A 405 -18.61 -24.46 -9.61
C SER A 405 -18.38 -22.95 -9.43
N SER A 406 -17.26 -22.62 -8.84
CA SER A 406 -16.86 -21.26 -8.48
C SER A 406 -16.41 -20.41 -9.68
N ILE A 407 -17.04 -20.58 -10.85
CA ILE A 407 -16.69 -19.90 -12.09
C ILE A 407 -17.90 -19.48 -12.89
N GLY A 408 -17.84 -18.30 -13.49
CA GLY A 408 -18.74 -17.77 -14.50
C GLY A 408 -17.99 -16.89 -15.47
N VAL A 409 -18.73 -16.37 -16.47
CA VAL A 409 -18.17 -15.45 -17.46
C VAL A 409 -19.07 -14.23 -17.56
N LEU A 410 -18.51 -13.05 -17.29
CA LEU A 410 -19.24 -11.81 -17.47
C LEU A 410 -19.51 -11.54 -18.95
N LYS A 411 -20.77 -11.28 -19.28
CA LYS A 411 -21.19 -10.88 -20.63
C LYS A 411 -20.60 -9.52 -20.98
N GLY A 412 -19.62 -9.50 -21.87
CA GLY A 412 -18.91 -8.30 -22.31
C GLY A 412 -19.21 -7.91 -23.73
N LYS A 413 -18.91 -6.65 -24.10
CA LYS A 413 -19.04 -6.15 -25.48
C LYS A 413 -17.90 -6.57 -26.39
N LYS A 414 -16.70 -6.83 -25.86
CA LYS A 414 -15.48 -7.12 -26.65
C LYS A 414 -14.96 -8.54 -26.44
N SER A 415 -14.82 -8.97 -25.19
CA SER A 415 -14.41 -10.33 -24.84
C SER A 415 -15.06 -10.70 -23.50
N PRO A 416 -15.38 -11.99 -23.32
CA PRO A 416 -15.88 -12.47 -22.05
C PRO A 416 -14.77 -12.36 -20.98
N THR A 417 -15.13 -11.88 -19.78
CA THR A 417 -14.20 -11.79 -18.64
C THR A 417 -14.55 -12.88 -17.64
N PRO A 418 -13.63 -13.77 -17.26
CA PRO A 418 -13.82 -14.77 -16.22
C PRO A 418 -14.22 -14.12 -14.88
N VAL A 419 -15.16 -14.75 -14.19
CA VAL A 419 -15.59 -14.35 -12.84
C VAL A 419 -15.39 -15.50 -11.91
N LEU A 420 -14.38 -15.43 -11.07
CA LEU A 420 -14.17 -16.34 -9.96
C LEU A 420 -15.14 -15.99 -8.83
N ALA A 421 -15.85 -17.01 -8.35
CA ALA A 421 -16.87 -16.88 -7.33
C ALA A 421 -16.56 -17.82 -6.13
N PRO A 422 -15.58 -17.48 -5.28
CA PRO A 422 -15.21 -18.30 -4.15
C PRO A 422 -16.43 -18.66 -3.30
N ASP A 423 -16.43 -19.88 -2.76
CA ASP A 423 -17.45 -20.30 -1.82
C ASP A 423 -17.32 -19.48 -0.53
N PRO A 424 -18.34 -18.70 -0.15
CA PRO A 424 -18.19 -17.75 0.95
C PRO A 424 -18.16 -18.43 2.32
N MET A 425 -18.81 -19.61 2.47
CA MET A 425 -18.79 -20.33 3.75
C MET A 425 -17.43 -20.99 3.95
N LEU A 426 -16.94 -21.74 2.96
CA LEU A 426 -15.62 -22.37 3.04
C LEU A 426 -14.50 -21.33 3.18
N SER A 427 -14.57 -20.22 2.42
CA SER A 427 -13.58 -19.15 2.50
C SER A 427 -13.58 -18.47 3.88
N ARG A 428 -14.75 -18.22 4.49
CA ARG A 428 -14.86 -17.66 5.83
C ARG A 428 -14.29 -18.59 6.89
N GLU A 429 -14.64 -19.89 6.85
CA GLU A 429 -14.14 -20.87 7.82
C GLU A 429 -12.63 -21.07 7.67
N PHE A 430 -12.10 -20.99 6.45
CA PHE A 430 -10.66 -21.00 6.23
C PHE A 430 -9.99 -19.72 6.79
N SER A 431 -10.59 -18.55 6.58
CA SER A 431 -10.14 -17.27 7.14
C SER A 431 -10.16 -17.19 8.66
N ALA A 432 -11.02 -17.99 9.29
CA ALA A 432 -11.15 -18.04 10.75
C ALA A 432 -10.02 -18.81 11.44
N GLN A 433 -9.14 -19.48 10.71
CA GLN A 433 -8.04 -20.28 11.25
C GLN A 433 -6.89 -19.41 11.73
N LYS A 434 -7.04 -18.84 12.91
CA LYS A 434 -6.07 -17.97 13.59
C LYS A 434 -5.42 -18.71 14.77
N LYS A 435 -4.36 -18.15 15.34
CA LYS A 435 -3.75 -18.67 16.56
C LYS A 435 -4.82 -18.84 17.67
N GLY A 436 -4.91 -20.03 18.23
CA GLY A 436 -5.88 -20.35 19.27
C GLY A 436 -7.26 -20.80 18.77
N THR A 437 -7.46 -20.98 17.47
CA THR A 437 -8.69 -21.58 16.92
C THR A 437 -8.75 -23.08 17.24
N ASP A 438 -9.94 -23.60 17.52
CA ASP A 438 -10.18 -25.06 17.60
C ASP A 438 -10.02 -25.68 16.20
N VAL A 439 -8.80 -26.13 15.94
CA VAL A 439 -8.38 -26.69 14.64
C VAL A 439 -9.21 -27.93 14.29
N ALA A 440 -9.47 -28.81 15.26
CA ALA A 440 -10.18 -30.06 15.02
C ALA A 440 -11.63 -29.79 14.62
N ARG A 441 -12.28 -28.84 15.28
CA ARG A 441 -13.67 -28.45 14.99
C ARG A 441 -13.79 -27.78 13.63
N THR A 442 -12.93 -26.81 13.34
CA THR A 442 -12.92 -26.08 12.04
C THR A 442 -12.64 -27.03 10.88
N ARG A 443 -11.64 -27.90 11.02
CA ARG A 443 -11.35 -28.94 10.04
C ARG A 443 -12.55 -29.81 9.77
N GLN A 444 -13.22 -30.32 10.84
CA GLN A 444 -14.37 -31.20 10.70
C GLN A 444 -15.58 -30.51 10.08
N LEU A 445 -15.75 -29.22 10.36
CA LEU A 445 -16.78 -28.39 9.73
C LEU A 445 -16.52 -28.25 8.20
N MET A 446 -15.30 -27.97 7.80
CA MET A 446 -14.96 -27.83 6.39
C MET A 446 -15.08 -29.16 5.63
N LEU A 447 -14.68 -30.29 6.24
CA LEU A 447 -14.91 -31.62 5.71
C LEU A 447 -16.41 -31.93 5.56
N ALA A 448 -17.23 -31.55 6.54
CA ALA A 448 -18.66 -31.73 6.46
C ALA A 448 -19.32 -30.91 5.36
N GLN A 449 -18.89 -29.65 5.18
CA GLN A 449 -19.36 -28.77 4.10
C GLN A 449 -19.02 -29.35 2.72
N THR A 450 -17.76 -29.73 2.50
CA THR A 450 -17.31 -30.30 1.22
C THR A 450 -17.94 -31.64 0.90
N ALA A 451 -18.13 -32.56 1.92
CA ALA A 451 -18.81 -33.82 1.74
C ALA A 451 -20.31 -33.64 1.42
N THR A 452 -20.95 -32.64 2.05
CA THR A 452 -22.34 -32.31 1.72
C THR A 452 -22.48 -31.84 0.29
N ILE A 453 -21.58 -30.96 -0.18
CA ILE A 453 -21.54 -30.52 -1.58
C ILE A 453 -21.25 -31.71 -2.52
N ALA A 454 -20.25 -32.51 -2.22
CA ALA A 454 -19.86 -33.65 -3.05
C ALA A 454 -20.98 -34.70 -3.18
N SER A 455 -21.78 -34.87 -2.11
CA SER A 455 -22.92 -35.80 -2.11
C SER A 455 -24.20 -35.26 -2.76
N GLU A 456 -24.22 -33.99 -3.24
CA GLU A 456 -25.28 -33.49 -4.11
C GLU A 456 -25.28 -34.27 -5.45
N GLN A 457 -26.44 -34.64 -5.92
CA GLN A 457 -26.55 -35.38 -7.18
C GLN A 457 -26.58 -34.46 -8.38
N VAL A 458 -25.44 -34.29 -9.04
CA VAL A 458 -25.28 -33.52 -10.28
C VAL A 458 -24.68 -34.38 -11.38
N THR A 459 -24.99 -34.02 -12.61
CA THR A 459 -24.55 -34.76 -13.80
C THR A 459 -23.19 -34.24 -14.35
N ALA A 460 -22.77 -33.05 -13.99
CA ALA A 460 -21.49 -32.48 -14.39
C ALA A 460 -20.57 -32.32 -13.17
N SER A 461 -19.28 -32.36 -13.41
CA SER A 461 -18.27 -32.12 -12.37
C SER A 461 -18.41 -30.72 -11.81
N ARG A 462 -17.96 -30.53 -10.57
CA ARG A 462 -17.91 -29.24 -9.89
C ARG A 462 -16.50 -28.96 -9.41
N GLN A 463 -16.16 -27.68 -9.44
CA GLN A 463 -14.90 -27.19 -8.88
C GLN A 463 -15.20 -26.03 -7.94
N LEU A 464 -14.83 -26.20 -6.68
CA LEU A 464 -14.96 -25.20 -5.64
C LEU A 464 -13.69 -24.36 -5.56
N LEU A 465 -13.84 -23.11 -5.19
CA LEU A 465 -12.73 -22.21 -4.90
C LEU A 465 -12.85 -21.70 -3.47
N ILE A 466 -11.80 -21.91 -2.69
CA ILE A 466 -11.61 -21.33 -1.36
C ILE A 466 -10.62 -20.17 -1.52
N ALA A 467 -11.04 -18.96 -1.15
CA ALA A 467 -10.20 -17.77 -1.18
C ALA A 467 -10.41 -16.94 0.09
N PRO A 468 -9.50 -17.02 1.06
CA PRO A 468 -9.56 -16.19 2.27
C PRO A 468 -9.44 -14.70 1.93
N SER A 469 -9.74 -13.83 2.89
CA SER A 469 -9.69 -12.38 2.70
C SER A 469 -8.25 -11.87 2.65
N LEU A 470 -8.06 -10.72 1.98
CA LEU A 470 -6.79 -9.99 2.08
C LEU A 470 -6.55 -9.57 3.54
N GLY A 471 -5.34 -9.70 4.02
CA GLY A 471 -5.00 -9.27 5.38
C GLY A 471 -5.44 -10.25 6.48
N ASP A 472 -5.99 -11.42 6.16
CA ASP A 472 -6.25 -12.45 7.17
C ASP A 472 -4.95 -12.91 7.83
N ASP A 473 -4.99 -13.07 9.15
CA ASP A 473 -3.89 -13.57 9.97
C ASP A 473 -4.08 -15.08 10.20
N LEU A 474 -3.65 -15.85 9.19
CA LEU A 474 -3.78 -17.32 9.20
C LEU A 474 -2.66 -17.94 10.02
N ASP A 475 -3.03 -18.87 10.91
CA ASP A 475 -2.08 -19.77 11.56
C ASP A 475 -1.65 -20.88 10.60
N THR A 476 -0.36 -20.96 10.30
CA THR A 476 0.19 -21.94 9.35
C THR A 476 -0.18 -23.37 9.74
N SER A 477 -0.13 -23.71 11.02
CA SER A 477 -0.37 -25.09 11.49
C SER A 477 -1.84 -25.47 11.39
N ALA A 478 -2.75 -24.55 11.73
CA ALA A 478 -4.19 -24.77 11.64
C ALA A 478 -4.64 -24.91 10.18
N ALA A 479 -4.20 -23.98 9.32
CA ALA A 479 -4.53 -24.02 7.91
C ALA A 479 -3.92 -25.24 7.19
N ALA A 480 -2.66 -25.59 7.49
CA ALA A 480 -2.02 -26.78 6.94
C ALA A 480 -2.76 -28.06 7.37
N ALA A 481 -3.16 -28.18 8.62
CA ALA A 481 -3.94 -29.34 9.09
C ALA A 481 -5.28 -29.50 8.37
N THR A 482 -5.88 -28.40 7.93
CA THR A 482 -7.11 -28.43 7.13
C THR A 482 -6.82 -28.85 5.68
N LEU A 483 -5.74 -28.32 5.08
CA LEU A 483 -5.31 -28.72 3.74
C LEU A 483 -4.94 -30.22 3.70
N ASP A 484 -4.19 -30.72 4.69
CA ASP A 484 -3.87 -32.15 4.83
C ASP A 484 -5.15 -33.01 4.96
N ALA A 485 -6.15 -32.51 5.66
CA ALA A 485 -7.42 -33.21 5.78
C ALA A 485 -8.23 -33.20 4.45
N PHE A 486 -8.05 -32.22 3.60
CA PHE A 486 -8.62 -32.23 2.26
C PHE A 486 -7.93 -33.25 1.36
N ASP A 487 -6.61 -33.40 1.46
CA ASP A 487 -5.86 -34.42 0.75
C ASP A 487 -6.25 -35.84 1.17
N ASP A 488 -6.56 -36.03 2.46
CA ASP A 488 -7.04 -37.29 3.03
C ASP A 488 -8.52 -37.61 2.71
N ALA A 489 -9.26 -36.61 2.14
CA ALA A 489 -10.70 -36.75 1.91
C ALA A 489 -11.00 -37.38 0.54
N PRO A 490 -11.51 -38.61 0.46
CA PRO A 490 -11.68 -39.32 -0.83
C PRO A 490 -12.78 -38.74 -1.73
N TRP A 491 -13.49 -37.72 -1.31
CA TRP A 491 -14.46 -36.96 -2.11
C TRP A 491 -13.92 -35.60 -2.60
N ILE A 492 -12.67 -35.26 -2.30
CA ILE A 492 -12.00 -34.05 -2.73
C ILE A 492 -10.86 -34.39 -3.68
N GLU A 493 -10.83 -33.76 -4.83
CA GLU A 493 -9.74 -33.78 -5.79
C GLU A 493 -9.14 -32.37 -5.87
N GLN A 494 -7.90 -32.20 -5.37
CA GLN A 494 -7.21 -30.91 -5.46
C GLN A 494 -6.85 -30.62 -6.91
N THR A 495 -7.23 -29.45 -7.39
CA THR A 495 -6.97 -29.01 -8.77
C THR A 495 -6.51 -27.56 -8.79
N PRO A 496 -5.67 -27.17 -9.76
CA PRO A 496 -5.22 -25.77 -9.85
C PRO A 496 -6.35 -24.83 -10.30
N THR A 497 -6.30 -23.60 -9.84
CA THR A 497 -7.26 -22.54 -10.23
C THR A 497 -7.24 -22.25 -11.74
N SER A 498 -6.14 -22.56 -12.44
CA SER A 498 -6.05 -22.46 -13.90
C SER A 498 -7.14 -23.27 -14.62
N GLU A 499 -7.55 -24.42 -14.08
CA GLU A 499 -8.65 -25.21 -14.67
C GLU A 499 -9.98 -24.45 -14.71
N LEU A 500 -10.28 -23.65 -13.66
CA LEU A 500 -11.44 -22.76 -13.67
C LEU A 500 -11.32 -21.68 -14.75
N LEU A 501 -10.15 -21.07 -14.87
CA LEU A 501 -9.89 -20.04 -15.88
C LEU A 501 -9.96 -20.60 -17.30
N ASP A 502 -9.46 -21.81 -17.52
CA ASP A 502 -9.50 -22.48 -18.82
C ASP A 502 -10.92 -22.89 -19.19
N ALA A 503 -11.71 -23.39 -18.23
CA ALA A 503 -13.13 -23.65 -18.43
C ALA A 503 -13.91 -22.41 -18.87
N ALA A 504 -13.54 -21.24 -18.34
CA ALA A 504 -14.13 -19.97 -18.76
C ALA A 504 -13.72 -19.58 -20.18
N LYS A 505 -12.45 -19.76 -20.54
CA LYS A 505 -11.92 -19.46 -21.89
C LYS A 505 -12.51 -20.39 -22.94
N ASP A 506 -12.61 -21.68 -22.64
CA ASP A 506 -13.05 -22.72 -23.58
C ASP A 506 -14.58 -22.84 -23.64
N GLY A 507 -15.32 -22.18 -22.78
CA GLY A 507 -16.76 -22.26 -22.68
C GLY A 507 -17.27 -23.67 -22.30
N THR A 508 -16.46 -24.46 -21.58
CA THR A 508 -16.78 -25.83 -21.16
C THR A 508 -17.66 -25.89 -19.91
N MET A 509 -17.94 -24.76 -19.31
CA MET A 509 -18.88 -24.68 -18.19
C MET A 509 -20.33 -24.50 -18.66
N GLY A 510 -21.25 -25.13 -17.93
CA GLY A 510 -22.68 -25.01 -18.15
C GLY A 510 -23.44 -24.58 -16.90
N THR A 511 -24.68 -24.14 -17.14
CA THR A 511 -25.66 -23.89 -16.05
C THR A 511 -26.45 -25.17 -15.75
N SER A 512 -27.36 -25.17 -14.79
CA SER A 512 -28.23 -26.28 -14.43
C SER A 512 -29.00 -26.87 -15.65
N THR A 513 -29.38 -25.99 -16.57
CA THR A 513 -30.09 -26.41 -17.83
C THR A 513 -29.17 -27.01 -18.86
N GLN A 514 -27.87 -26.75 -18.81
CA GLN A 514 -26.84 -27.18 -19.76
C GLN A 514 -25.88 -28.24 -19.22
N ALA A 515 -26.00 -28.62 -17.96
CA ALA A 515 -25.05 -29.50 -17.25
C ALA A 515 -24.85 -30.86 -17.97
N LYS A 516 -25.85 -31.39 -18.67
CA LYS A 516 -25.74 -32.66 -19.39
C LYS A 516 -24.78 -32.62 -20.58
N SER A 517 -24.55 -31.43 -21.16
CA SER A 517 -23.69 -31.22 -22.31
C SER A 517 -22.35 -30.57 -21.96
N SER A 518 -22.17 -30.18 -20.71
CA SER A 518 -20.99 -29.44 -20.23
C SER A 518 -20.15 -30.34 -19.32
N SER A 519 -18.83 -30.18 -19.37
CA SER A 519 -17.88 -30.89 -18.53
C SER A 519 -17.87 -30.36 -17.08
N LEU A 520 -18.23 -29.11 -16.90
CA LEU A 520 -18.23 -28.43 -15.60
C LEU A 520 -19.57 -27.72 -15.35
N TYR A 521 -20.22 -27.98 -14.22
CA TYR A 521 -21.41 -27.26 -13.78
C TYR A 521 -21.01 -25.97 -13.09
N GLY A 522 -21.15 -24.83 -13.76
CA GLY A 522 -20.75 -23.51 -13.27
C GLY A 522 -21.89 -22.49 -13.28
N LEU A 523 -21.53 -21.23 -13.06
CA LEU A 523 -22.47 -20.10 -13.06
C LEU A 523 -22.89 -19.66 -14.47
N GLY A 524 -22.22 -20.19 -15.51
CA GLY A 524 -22.50 -19.86 -16.90
C GLY A 524 -22.19 -18.39 -17.22
N THR A 525 -22.95 -17.83 -18.20
CA THR A 525 -22.81 -16.43 -18.59
C THR A 525 -23.56 -15.53 -17.61
N ILE A 526 -22.81 -14.67 -16.94
CA ILE A 526 -23.31 -13.72 -15.96
C ILE A 526 -23.70 -12.43 -16.68
N ASP A 527 -24.99 -12.09 -16.66
CA ASP A 527 -25.45 -10.76 -17.07
C ASP A 527 -25.07 -9.76 -15.98
N PRO A 528 -24.53 -8.58 -16.31
CA PRO A 528 -24.24 -7.58 -15.29
C PRO A 528 -25.41 -7.27 -14.35
N ASP A 529 -26.66 -7.29 -14.85
CA ASP A 529 -27.87 -7.07 -14.05
C ASP A 529 -28.20 -8.23 -13.09
N ALA A 530 -27.54 -9.38 -13.24
CA ALA A 530 -27.64 -10.49 -12.31
C ALA A 530 -26.73 -10.35 -11.08
N VAL A 531 -25.86 -9.33 -11.06
CA VAL A 531 -24.99 -9.02 -9.92
C VAL A 531 -25.78 -8.27 -8.87
N VAL A 532 -25.83 -8.80 -7.65
CA VAL A 532 -26.57 -8.23 -6.52
C VAL A 532 -25.67 -8.16 -5.30
N PRO A 533 -25.84 -7.12 -4.45
CA PRO A 533 -25.08 -7.04 -3.22
C PRO A 533 -25.39 -8.24 -2.29
N SER A 534 -24.35 -8.68 -1.59
CA SER A 534 -24.48 -9.68 -0.54
C SER A 534 -23.63 -9.27 0.66
N GLY A 535 -23.92 -9.80 1.82
CA GLY A 535 -23.17 -9.52 3.03
C GLY A 535 -23.43 -10.58 4.09
N THR A 536 -22.89 -10.35 5.28
CA THR A 536 -23.17 -11.14 6.45
C THR A 536 -24.21 -10.44 7.32
N ASP A 537 -25.08 -11.18 7.97
CA ASP A 537 -25.92 -10.69 9.06
C ASP A 537 -25.14 -10.52 10.37
N ASP A 538 -25.82 -10.15 11.44
CA ASP A 538 -25.21 -9.93 12.75
C ASP A 538 -24.61 -11.23 13.34
N ASP A 539 -25.10 -12.39 12.91
CA ASP A 539 -24.60 -13.71 13.31
C ASP A 539 -23.50 -14.24 12.37
N GLY A 540 -23.08 -13.44 11.40
CA GLY A 540 -22.02 -13.79 10.46
C GLY A 540 -22.45 -14.70 9.29
N HIS A 541 -23.75 -14.97 9.11
CA HIS A 541 -24.25 -15.75 8.00
C HIS A 541 -24.33 -14.92 6.71
N PHE A 542 -23.95 -15.51 5.59
CA PHE A 542 -24.07 -14.85 4.31
C PHE A 542 -25.53 -14.78 3.86
N GLN A 543 -25.97 -13.58 3.52
CA GLN A 543 -27.28 -13.36 2.93
C GLN A 543 -27.21 -12.46 1.70
N ARG A 544 -28.07 -12.74 0.75
CA ARG A 544 -28.28 -11.91 -0.41
C ARG A 544 -29.17 -10.73 -0.03
N MET A 545 -28.81 -9.53 -0.45
CA MET A 545 -29.56 -8.30 -0.23
C MET A 545 -30.16 -7.81 -1.57
N PRO A 546 -31.19 -8.46 -2.11
CA PRO A 546 -31.68 -8.16 -3.46
C PRO A 546 -32.23 -6.76 -3.60
N ASP A 547 -32.79 -6.19 -2.51
CA ASP A 547 -33.35 -4.84 -2.46
C ASP A 547 -32.37 -3.80 -1.92
N ALA A 548 -31.20 -4.21 -1.46
CA ALA A 548 -30.19 -3.31 -0.96
C ALA A 548 -29.42 -2.68 -2.13
N LYS A 549 -29.31 -1.35 -2.11
CA LYS A 549 -28.35 -0.69 -2.98
C LYS A 549 -26.95 -1.08 -2.56
N ALA A 550 -26.10 -1.41 -3.53
CA ALA A 550 -24.69 -1.63 -3.27
C ALA A 550 -24.14 -0.52 -2.38
N LYS A 551 -23.42 -0.87 -1.32
CA LYS A 551 -22.68 0.12 -0.54
C LYS A 551 -21.80 0.90 -1.49
N LYS A 552 -21.84 2.21 -1.42
CA LYS A 552 -20.79 2.98 -2.11
C LYS A 552 -19.45 2.49 -1.59
N PRO A 553 -18.53 2.13 -2.47
CA PRO A 553 -17.19 1.77 -2.02
C PRO A 553 -16.65 2.92 -1.18
N GLY A 554 -16.09 2.61 -0.01
CA GLY A 554 -15.21 3.53 0.68
C GLY A 554 -14.14 3.91 -0.33
N ARG A 555 -13.90 5.20 -0.55
CA ARG A 555 -12.84 5.65 -1.44
C ARG A 555 -11.74 6.30 -0.64
N LEU A 556 -10.54 6.14 -1.11
CA LEU A 556 -9.41 6.91 -0.60
C LEU A 556 -9.62 8.40 -0.90
N PRO A 557 -9.19 9.30 0.00
CA PRO A 557 -9.36 10.74 -0.19
C PRO A 557 -8.63 11.23 -1.43
N GLU A 558 -9.36 11.89 -2.35
CA GLU A 558 -8.82 12.43 -3.61
C GLU A 558 -7.61 13.35 -3.37
N GLY A 559 -7.68 14.19 -2.33
CA GLY A 559 -6.60 15.11 -1.97
C GLY A 559 -5.31 14.40 -1.58
N THR A 560 -5.41 13.23 -0.93
CA THR A 560 -4.28 12.38 -0.56
C THR A 560 -3.65 11.75 -1.81
N LEU A 561 -4.46 11.18 -2.70
CA LEU A 561 -3.96 10.57 -3.94
C LEU A 561 -3.28 11.59 -4.86
N ARG A 562 -3.86 12.78 -5.01
CA ARG A 562 -3.22 13.87 -5.78
C ARG A 562 -1.95 14.41 -5.13
N LYS A 563 -1.85 14.32 -3.80
CA LYS A 563 -0.60 14.64 -3.11
C LYS A 563 0.46 13.58 -3.42
N ALA A 564 0.12 12.30 -3.30
CA ALA A 564 1.01 11.20 -3.65
C ALA A 564 1.48 11.28 -5.11
N GLU A 565 0.57 11.58 -6.05
CA GLU A 565 0.91 11.77 -7.46
C GLU A 565 1.97 12.86 -7.66
N ARG A 566 1.77 14.05 -7.08
CA ARG A 566 2.74 15.14 -7.18
C ARG A 566 4.10 14.77 -6.58
N THR A 567 4.08 13.99 -5.49
CA THR A 567 5.32 13.51 -4.88
C THR A 567 6.02 12.51 -5.79
N VAL A 568 5.28 11.56 -6.38
CA VAL A 568 5.82 10.59 -7.36
C VAL A 568 6.42 11.33 -8.56
N THR A 569 5.68 12.26 -9.16
CA THR A 569 6.20 13.08 -10.29
C THR A 569 7.48 13.82 -9.90
N GLY A 570 7.53 14.46 -8.72
CA GLY A 570 8.73 15.16 -8.26
C GLY A 570 9.91 14.23 -7.97
N LEU A 571 9.67 12.99 -7.51
CA LEU A 571 10.70 11.96 -7.35
C LEU A 571 11.23 11.48 -8.71
N ASP A 572 10.35 11.26 -9.68
CA ASP A 572 10.73 10.87 -11.06
C ASP A 572 11.54 11.98 -11.73
N GLU A 573 11.14 13.25 -11.57
CA GLU A 573 11.91 14.41 -12.04
C GLU A 573 13.30 14.47 -11.39
N LEU A 574 13.39 14.24 -10.07
CA LEU A 574 14.66 14.20 -9.36
C LEU A 574 15.55 13.04 -9.81
N ALA A 575 14.97 11.88 -10.13
CA ALA A 575 15.69 10.70 -10.59
C ALA A 575 16.52 10.97 -11.84
N VAL A 576 16.05 11.85 -12.75
CA VAL A 576 16.78 12.25 -13.96
C VAL A 576 18.12 12.93 -13.64
N ALA A 577 18.19 13.63 -12.50
CA ALA A 577 19.41 14.31 -12.08
C ALA A 577 20.38 13.40 -11.31
N LEU A 578 19.93 12.24 -10.81
CA LEU A 578 20.73 11.38 -9.95
C LEU A 578 21.58 10.39 -10.76
N GLY A 579 22.80 10.13 -10.31
CA GLY A 579 23.66 9.07 -10.84
C GLY A 579 23.23 7.67 -10.38
N ASP A 580 22.61 7.58 -9.19
CA ASP A 580 21.98 6.38 -8.62
C ASP A 580 20.68 6.82 -7.95
N ASP A 581 19.55 6.31 -8.43
CA ASP A 581 18.19 6.64 -7.96
C ASP A 581 17.77 5.86 -6.70
N ALA A 582 18.64 5.00 -6.18
CA ALA A 582 18.33 4.14 -5.05
C ALA A 582 17.92 4.92 -3.77
N VAL A 583 18.39 6.15 -3.62
CA VAL A 583 17.99 7.06 -2.53
C VAL A 583 16.50 7.40 -2.58
N LEU A 584 15.86 7.31 -3.75
CA LEU A 584 14.46 7.62 -3.96
C LEU A 584 13.52 6.44 -3.69
N ASP A 585 14.06 5.23 -3.50
CA ASP A 585 13.24 4.02 -3.42
C ASP A 585 12.29 4.03 -2.20
N VAL A 586 12.77 4.44 -1.03
CA VAL A 586 11.95 4.54 0.19
C VAL A 586 10.83 5.59 0.06
N PRO A 587 11.10 6.86 -0.29
CA PRO A 587 10.03 7.85 -0.45
C PRO A 587 9.06 7.48 -1.58
N MET A 588 9.53 6.87 -2.67
CA MET A 588 8.66 6.40 -3.75
C MET A 588 7.67 5.34 -3.25
N ARG A 589 8.15 4.29 -2.58
CA ARG A 589 7.28 3.23 -2.03
C ARG A 589 6.32 3.76 -0.97
N THR A 590 6.78 4.70 -0.15
CA THR A 590 5.93 5.37 0.85
C THR A 590 4.79 6.14 0.17
N ALA A 591 5.07 6.86 -0.92
CA ALA A 591 4.04 7.53 -1.71
C ALA A 591 3.06 6.55 -2.34
N LEU A 592 3.57 5.49 -3.00
CA LEU A 592 2.77 4.46 -3.68
C LEU A 592 1.84 3.72 -2.70
N SER A 593 2.34 3.39 -1.49
CA SER A 593 1.57 2.68 -0.47
C SER A 593 0.35 3.46 0.05
N SER A 594 0.34 4.80 -0.11
CA SER A 594 -0.82 5.63 0.25
C SER A 594 -2.07 5.35 -0.60
N ALA A 595 -1.88 4.68 -1.74
CA ALA A 595 -2.96 4.33 -2.67
C ALA A 595 -3.57 2.94 -2.42
N SER A 596 -3.18 2.23 -1.37
CA SER A 596 -3.66 0.87 -1.11
C SER A 596 -5.13 0.80 -0.71
N VAL A 597 -5.83 -0.22 -1.22
CA VAL A 597 -7.21 -0.55 -0.83
C VAL A 597 -7.34 -0.91 0.65
N THR A 598 -6.26 -1.35 1.28
CA THR A 598 -6.19 -1.67 2.73
C THR A 598 -6.63 -0.48 3.60
N TRP A 599 -6.38 0.74 3.15
CA TRP A 599 -6.72 1.97 3.88
C TRP A 599 -8.16 2.45 3.63
N THR A 600 -8.97 1.67 2.93
CA THR A 600 -10.35 2.06 2.67
C THR A 600 -11.13 2.18 3.98
N GLY A 601 -11.58 3.41 4.29
CA GLY A 601 -12.23 3.73 5.57
C GLY A 601 -11.32 4.33 6.65
N ASP A 602 -10.00 4.33 6.44
CA ASP A 602 -9.03 5.08 7.24
C ASP A 602 -8.43 6.23 6.41
N GLU A 603 -8.72 7.47 6.80
CA GLU A 603 -8.17 8.64 6.11
C GLU A 603 -6.81 9.07 6.64
N LYS A 604 -6.40 8.58 7.82
CA LYS A 604 -5.20 9.05 8.52
C LYS A 604 -3.94 8.40 7.99
N ILE A 605 -3.95 7.08 7.83
CA ILE A 605 -2.76 6.34 7.38
C ILE A 605 -2.33 6.78 5.98
N PRO A 606 -3.19 6.75 4.94
CA PRO A 606 -2.77 7.19 3.61
C PRO A 606 -2.34 8.66 3.58
N ALA A 607 -3.00 9.54 4.35
CA ALA A 607 -2.61 10.95 4.44
C ALA A 607 -1.26 11.15 5.12
N SER A 608 -0.93 10.37 6.16
CA SER A 608 0.39 10.42 6.81
C SER A 608 1.49 9.91 5.88
N ARG A 609 1.26 8.83 5.13
CA ARG A 609 2.22 8.30 4.16
C ARG A 609 2.49 9.26 3.01
N ALA A 610 1.43 9.81 2.40
CA ALA A 610 1.58 10.80 1.35
C ALA A 610 2.28 12.08 1.83
N ARG A 611 2.14 12.43 3.12
CA ARG A 611 2.87 13.55 3.72
C ARG A 611 4.33 13.18 3.97
N ALA A 612 4.60 12.04 4.59
CA ALA A 612 5.97 11.61 4.87
C ALA A 612 6.81 11.52 3.59
N ALA A 613 6.26 10.98 2.52
CA ALA A 613 6.93 10.94 1.22
C ALA A 613 7.18 12.34 0.63
N GLN A 614 6.23 13.28 0.80
CA GLN A 614 6.42 14.66 0.38
C GLN A 614 7.51 15.36 1.19
N ASP A 615 7.51 15.20 2.52
CA ASP A 615 8.48 15.81 3.42
C ASP A 615 9.90 15.32 3.07
N GLU A 616 10.04 14.04 2.71
CA GLU A 616 11.32 13.46 2.28
C GLU A 616 11.76 14.02 0.92
N LEU A 617 10.86 14.17 -0.06
CA LEU A 617 11.18 14.84 -1.33
C LEU A 617 11.63 16.28 -1.10
N GLU A 618 10.96 17.01 -0.21
CA GLU A 618 11.34 18.39 0.13
C GLU A 618 12.71 18.44 0.82
N ASP A 619 13.05 17.46 1.66
CA ASP A 619 14.37 17.33 2.28
C ASP A 619 15.46 17.03 1.23
N LEU A 620 15.21 16.06 0.33
CA LEU A 620 16.13 15.74 -0.77
C LEU A 620 16.39 16.96 -1.66
N HIS A 621 15.35 17.69 -2.07
CA HIS A 621 15.50 18.94 -2.77
C HIS A 621 16.25 19.99 -1.95
N GLY A 622 16.04 20.02 -0.63
CA GLY A 622 16.72 20.92 0.30
C GLY A 622 18.21 20.65 0.46
N ARG A 623 18.66 19.42 0.15
CA ARG A 623 20.10 19.05 0.18
C ARG A 623 20.83 19.48 -1.09
N ILE A 624 20.14 19.74 -2.19
CA ILE A 624 20.72 20.29 -3.43
C ILE A 624 20.55 21.81 -3.42
N LYS A 625 21.65 22.56 -3.31
CA LYS A 625 21.61 24.01 -3.11
C LYS A 625 22.53 24.73 -4.06
N MET A 626 22.08 25.91 -4.50
CA MET A 626 22.99 26.93 -5.02
C MET A 626 23.43 27.81 -3.85
N VAL A 627 24.74 28.01 -3.71
CA VAL A 627 25.32 28.93 -2.71
C VAL A 627 25.14 30.36 -3.16
N PRO A 628 24.38 31.20 -2.41
CA PRO A 628 24.17 32.60 -2.83
C PRO A 628 25.47 33.39 -2.83
N ALA A 629 25.71 34.07 -3.90
CA ALA A 629 26.85 34.98 -4.00
C ALA A 629 26.47 36.43 -3.60
N SER A 630 27.41 37.17 -3.04
CA SER A 630 27.22 38.56 -2.56
C SER A 630 26.95 39.59 -3.64
N GLY A 631 26.99 39.23 -4.92
CA GLY A 631 26.80 40.08 -6.08
C GLY A 631 28.04 40.19 -6.97
N TYR A 632 27.84 40.37 -8.25
CA TYR A 632 28.90 40.45 -9.24
C TYR A 632 28.97 41.84 -9.89
N ASN A 633 30.20 42.24 -10.25
CA ASN A 633 30.45 43.40 -11.11
C ASN A 633 31.05 42.93 -12.44
N LEU A 634 30.30 43.07 -13.52
CA LEU A 634 30.79 42.82 -14.87
C LEU A 634 31.46 44.06 -15.40
N VAL A 635 32.80 44.06 -15.48
CA VAL A 635 33.63 45.19 -15.89
C VAL A 635 34.11 45.03 -17.32
N SER A 636 33.96 43.83 -17.90
CA SER A 636 34.33 43.52 -19.29
C SER A 636 33.09 43.30 -20.15
N ASP A 637 33.29 43.26 -21.48
CA ASP A 637 32.21 43.00 -22.43
C ASP A 637 31.62 41.60 -22.30
N SER A 638 32.39 40.66 -21.76
CA SER A 638 31.92 39.31 -21.41
C SER A 638 32.67 38.80 -20.19
N ALA A 639 32.00 38.03 -19.35
CA ALA A 639 32.61 37.30 -18.23
C ALA A 639 31.78 36.06 -17.88
N GLY A 640 32.40 35.09 -17.21
CA GLY A 640 31.72 33.99 -16.60
C GLY A 640 31.23 34.36 -15.22
N VAL A 641 29.92 34.15 -14.93
CA VAL A 641 29.37 34.29 -13.60
C VAL A 641 29.52 32.94 -12.90
N PRO A 642 30.35 32.86 -11.84
CA PRO A 642 30.54 31.62 -11.12
C PRO A 642 29.36 31.37 -10.17
N ILE A 643 28.75 30.19 -10.27
CA ILE A 643 27.64 29.73 -9.43
C ILE A 643 28.08 28.44 -8.76
N THR A 644 28.14 28.44 -7.43
CA THR A 644 28.51 27.25 -6.67
C THR A 644 27.28 26.42 -6.38
N ILE A 645 27.33 25.14 -6.72
CA ILE A 645 26.30 24.13 -6.48
C ILE A 645 26.84 23.23 -5.42
N SER A 646 26.04 23.00 -4.36
CA SER A 646 26.33 22.08 -3.27
C SER A 646 25.37 20.89 -3.35
N ASN A 647 25.92 19.70 -3.38
CA ASN A 647 25.22 18.44 -3.36
C ASN A 647 25.38 17.81 -1.98
N GLY A 648 24.36 17.87 -1.15
CA GLY A 648 24.32 17.22 0.16
C GLY A 648 23.74 15.81 0.14
N LEU A 649 23.55 15.20 -1.06
CA LEU A 649 23.12 13.83 -1.21
C LEU A 649 24.31 12.88 -1.20
N ASP A 650 24.05 11.62 -0.92
CA ASP A 650 25.05 10.55 -0.91
C ASP A 650 25.31 9.95 -2.30
N THR A 651 24.74 10.54 -3.34
CA THR A 651 24.90 10.15 -4.75
C THR A 651 25.32 11.36 -5.60
N ASP A 652 26.00 11.11 -6.72
CA ASP A 652 26.35 12.15 -7.70
C ASP A 652 25.09 12.72 -8.35
N ILE A 653 25.07 14.01 -8.60
CA ILE A 653 24.00 14.65 -9.37
C ILE A 653 24.53 15.28 -10.64
N THR A 654 23.69 15.32 -11.66
CA THR A 654 23.96 16.03 -12.92
C THR A 654 22.84 17.03 -13.14
N VAL A 655 23.17 18.31 -13.10
CA VAL A 655 22.19 19.40 -13.15
C VAL A 655 22.63 20.49 -14.15
N ARG A 656 21.65 21.14 -14.75
CA ARG A 656 21.82 22.29 -15.64
C ARG A 656 21.60 23.58 -14.85
N VAL A 657 22.51 24.55 -15.00
CA VAL A 657 22.37 25.84 -14.33
C VAL A 657 21.70 26.83 -15.27
N GLN A 658 20.42 26.97 -15.15
CA GLN A 658 19.62 27.92 -15.90
C GLN A 658 19.68 29.28 -15.22
N VAL A 659 20.03 30.32 -15.99
CA VAL A 659 20.10 31.72 -15.51
C VAL A 659 19.20 32.59 -16.36
N SER A 660 18.47 33.49 -15.74
CA SER A 660 17.65 34.50 -16.39
C SER A 660 17.94 35.88 -15.81
N ALA A 661 17.72 36.94 -16.58
CA ALA A 661 17.93 38.30 -16.15
C ALA A 661 16.61 39.07 -16.15
N ASP A 662 16.36 39.89 -15.11
CA ASP A 662 15.17 40.74 -15.00
C ASP A 662 15.13 41.88 -16.01
N ARG A 663 16.28 42.17 -16.65
CA ARG A 663 16.43 43.25 -17.64
C ARG A 663 17.32 42.80 -18.80
N PRO A 664 17.07 43.25 -20.03
CA PRO A 664 17.83 42.89 -21.22
C PRO A 664 19.17 43.68 -21.33
N VAL A 665 19.86 43.87 -20.20
CA VAL A 665 21.15 44.57 -20.10
C VAL A 665 22.30 43.62 -20.37
N VAL A 666 22.01 42.30 -20.30
CA VAL A 666 22.96 41.24 -20.57
C VAL A 666 22.34 40.20 -21.48
N ARG A 667 23.18 39.51 -22.25
CA ARG A 667 22.87 38.27 -22.95
C ARG A 667 23.50 37.14 -22.16
N ILE A 668 22.70 36.12 -21.82
CA ILE A 668 23.16 34.94 -21.12
C ILE A 668 23.43 33.86 -22.16
N GLY A 669 24.58 33.22 -22.06
CA GLY A 669 24.97 32.10 -22.91
C GLY A 669 24.30 30.78 -22.52
N ASP A 670 24.68 29.71 -23.20
CA ASP A 670 24.09 28.39 -22.97
C ASP A 670 24.34 27.92 -21.54
N PRO A 671 23.27 27.38 -20.86
CA PRO A 671 23.37 26.89 -19.49
C PRO A 671 24.25 25.62 -19.42
N PRO A 672 25.30 25.61 -18.58
CA PRO A 672 26.19 24.47 -18.47
C PRO A 672 25.50 23.31 -17.75
N LEU A 673 25.71 22.09 -18.25
CA LEU A 673 25.41 20.85 -17.55
C LEU A 673 26.60 20.50 -16.66
N VAL A 674 26.34 20.28 -15.36
CA VAL A 674 27.39 20.12 -14.34
C VAL A 674 27.15 18.86 -13.54
N LYS A 675 28.19 18.03 -13.45
CA LYS A 675 28.18 16.89 -12.53
C LYS A 675 28.78 17.33 -11.19
N VAL A 676 27.99 17.13 -10.11
CA VAL A 676 28.39 17.45 -8.73
C VAL A 676 28.49 16.15 -7.95
N PRO A 677 29.65 15.80 -7.43
CA PRO A 677 29.83 14.53 -6.70
C PRO A 677 29.04 14.52 -5.39
N ALA A 678 28.79 13.31 -4.88
CA ALA A 678 28.16 13.07 -3.59
C ALA A 678 28.87 13.85 -2.47
N GLY A 679 28.12 14.59 -1.64
CA GLY A 679 28.64 15.39 -0.53
C GLY A 679 29.58 16.53 -0.94
N GLY A 680 29.65 16.87 -2.25
CA GLY A 680 30.62 17.82 -2.80
C GLY A 680 30.02 19.12 -3.30
N ASP A 681 30.92 20.07 -3.56
CA ASP A 681 30.61 21.39 -4.15
C ASP A 681 31.30 21.52 -5.49
N VAL A 682 30.62 22.07 -6.50
CA VAL A 682 31.20 22.38 -7.82
C VAL A 682 30.77 23.76 -8.23
N GLN A 683 31.74 24.49 -8.81
CA GLN A 683 31.52 25.84 -9.37
C GLN A 683 31.20 25.72 -10.86
N ALA A 684 29.99 26.06 -11.26
CA ALA A 684 29.59 26.23 -12.63
C ALA A 684 29.89 27.66 -13.09
N THR A 685 30.31 27.84 -14.32
CA THR A 685 30.56 29.16 -14.92
C THR A 685 29.55 29.41 -16.03
N VAL A 686 28.65 30.37 -15.84
CA VAL A 686 27.66 30.79 -16.85
C VAL A 686 28.20 31.99 -17.63
N PRO A 687 28.37 31.91 -18.96
CA PRO A 687 28.83 33.01 -19.76
C PRO A 687 27.75 34.09 -19.84
N VAL A 688 28.15 35.34 -19.58
CA VAL A 688 27.27 36.52 -19.63
C VAL A 688 27.96 37.61 -20.44
N GLU A 689 27.28 38.13 -21.45
CA GLU A 689 27.75 39.23 -22.30
C GLU A 689 27.01 40.52 -21.95
N ALA A 690 27.72 41.62 -21.82
CA ALA A 690 27.17 42.95 -21.57
C ALA A 690 26.57 43.53 -22.86
N VAL A 691 25.29 43.91 -22.81
CA VAL A 691 24.59 44.59 -23.90
C VAL A 691 24.51 46.10 -23.62
N ALA A 692 24.33 46.45 -22.33
CA ALA A 692 24.25 47.84 -21.90
C ALA A 692 24.74 48.00 -20.46
N ASN A 693 25.00 49.22 -20.02
CA ASN A 693 25.36 49.57 -18.67
C ASN A 693 24.10 49.55 -17.76
N GLY A 694 24.19 48.95 -16.58
CA GLY A 694 23.04 48.93 -15.68
C GLY A 694 23.17 48.02 -14.47
N LYS A 695 22.15 48.07 -13.63
CA LYS A 695 21.96 47.13 -12.52
C LYS A 695 20.82 46.20 -12.87
N LEU A 696 21.00 44.93 -12.63
CA LEU A 696 19.99 43.89 -12.83
C LEU A 696 20.10 42.80 -11.76
N THR A 697 19.10 41.96 -11.71
CA THR A 697 19.09 40.75 -10.89
C THR A 697 19.15 39.55 -11.82
N LEU A 698 20.10 38.65 -11.56
CA LEU A 698 20.14 37.34 -12.18
C LEU A 698 19.35 36.38 -11.28
N SER A 699 18.37 35.69 -11.86
CA SER A 699 17.65 34.58 -11.23
C SER A 699 18.25 33.29 -11.76
N SER A 700 18.81 32.48 -10.86
CA SER A 700 19.43 31.19 -11.17
C SER A 700 18.57 30.07 -10.64
N THR A 701 18.32 29.05 -11.47
CA THR A 701 17.62 27.80 -11.12
C THR A 701 18.50 26.61 -11.50
N LEU A 702 18.35 25.51 -10.76
CA LEU A 702 18.89 24.23 -11.19
C LEU A 702 17.79 23.46 -11.89
N GLU A 703 18.11 22.89 -13.02
CA GLU A 703 17.19 22.06 -13.81
C GLU A 703 17.84 20.71 -14.10
N THR A 704 17.02 19.70 -14.26
CA THR A 704 17.43 18.41 -14.81
C THR A 704 17.77 18.54 -16.29
N ASP A 705 18.26 17.49 -16.91
CA ASP A 705 18.59 17.54 -18.36
C ASP A 705 17.32 17.66 -19.23
N ASP A 706 16.19 17.21 -18.76
CA ASP A 706 14.87 17.32 -19.40
C ASP A 706 14.10 18.62 -19.03
N GLY A 707 14.66 19.44 -18.15
CA GLY A 707 14.16 20.79 -17.84
C GLY A 707 13.29 20.91 -16.61
N ALA A 708 13.15 19.87 -15.77
CA ALA A 708 12.48 19.97 -14.49
C ALA A 708 13.31 20.78 -13.48
N VAL A 709 12.64 21.64 -12.70
CA VAL A 709 13.32 22.54 -11.75
C VAL A 709 13.60 21.82 -10.44
N ILE A 710 14.88 21.80 -10.03
CA ILE A 710 15.34 21.25 -8.76
C ILE A 710 15.71 22.37 -7.80
N GLY A 711 15.16 22.32 -6.58
CA GLY A 711 15.53 23.23 -5.51
C GLY A 711 14.96 24.65 -5.66
N LYS A 712 15.60 25.62 -5.01
CA LYS A 712 15.11 26.99 -4.90
C LYS A 712 15.84 27.92 -5.84
N THR A 713 15.10 28.82 -6.49
CA THR A 713 15.67 29.91 -7.26
C THR A 713 16.51 30.84 -6.39
N VAL A 714 17.72 31.13 -6.80
CA VAL A 714 18.64 32.09 -6.15
C VAL A 714 18.76 33.35 -6.96
N ASN A 715 18.54 34.49 -6.32
CA ASN A 715 18.65 35.82 -6.95
C ASN A 715 19.96 36.46 -6.56
N VAL A 716 20.72 36.86 -7.58
CA VAL A 716 22.05 37.52 -7.42
C VAL A 716 22.07 38.88 -8.10
N PRO A 717 22.39 39.98 -7.40
CA PRO A 717 22.48 41.28 -8.01
C PRO A 717 23.76 41.36 -8.88
N LEU A 718 23.60 41.82 -10.13
CA LEU A 718 24.68 42.07 -11.08
C LEU A 718 24.74 43.55 -11.47
N ARG A 719 25.91 44.11 -11.41
CA ARG A 719 26.18 45.42 -11.92
C ARG A 719 27.06 45.29 -13.20
N VAL A 720 26.55 45.82 -14.31
CA VAL A 720 27.23 45.81 -15.60
C VAL A 720 27.83 47.19 -15.86
N ASN A 721 29.15 47.22 -16.11
CA ASN A 721 29.87 48.44 -16.42
C ASN A 721 30.96 48.14 -17.47
N PRO A 722 30.57 47.85 -18.72
CA PRO A 722 31.50 47.41 -19.76
C PRO A 722 32.49 48.48 -20.15
N ALA A 723 33.71 48.09 -20.44
CA ALA A 723 34.87 48.99 -20.72
C ALA A 723 34.72 49.79 -22.01
N TRP A 724 33.82 49.39 -22.94
CA TRP A 724 33.65 50.08 -24.22
C TRP A 724 33.06 51.53 -24.10
N GLU A 725 32.29 51.80 -23.03
CA GLU A 725 31.80 53.14 -22.76
C GLU A 725 32.94 54.12 -22.42
N ASN A 726 33.98 53.66 -21.75
CA ASN A 726 35.15 54.52 -21.47
C ASN A 726 35.91 54.77 -22.70
N TRP A 727 35.95 53.89 -23.71
CA TRP A 727 36.68 54.09 -24.94
C TRP A 727 35.92 54.98 -25.90
N THR A 728 34.61 54.92 -25.98
CA THR A 728 33.82 55.90 -26.77
C THR A 728 33.91 57.30 -26.19
N THR A 729 33.91 57.44 -24.85
CA THR A 729 34.14 58.69 -24.16
C THR A 729 35.56 59.17 -24.41
N LEU A 730 36.58 58.32 -24.41
CA LEU A 730 37.97 58.66 -24.74
C LEU A 730 38.11 59.10 -26.20
N ILE A 731 37.49 58.38 -27.15
CA ILE A 731 37.49 58.78 -28.58
C ILE A 731 36.77 60.11 -28.74
N LEU A 732 35.68 60.39 -28.07
CA LEU A 732 34.94 61.63 -28.12
C LEU A 732 35.76 62.78 -27.53
N VAL A 733 36.48 62.54 -26.42
CA VAL A 733 37.40 63.50 -25.82
C VAL A 733 38.59 63.74 -26.72
N ILE A 734 39.15 62.70 -27.33
CA ILE A 734 40.26 62.84 -28.32
C ILE A 734 39.75 63.57 -29.55
N ALA A 735 38.58 63.23 -30.07
CA ALA A 735 38.02 63.95 -31.26
C ALA A 735 37.71 65.40 -30.95
N MET A 736 37.23 65.74 -29.76
CA MET A 736 37.02 67.12 -29.30
C MET A 736 38.32 67.82 -29.06
N GLY A 737 39.34 67.14 -28.52
CA GLY A 737 40.71 67.66 -28.40
C GLY A 737 41.32 67.94 -29.77
N VAL A 738 41.16 67.07 -30.75
CA VAL A 738 41.61 67.28 -32.15
C VAL A 738 40.85 68.44 -32.80
N LEU A 739 39.51 68.55 -32.60
CA LEU A 739 38.69 69.63 -33.04
C LEU A 739 39.17 71.01 -32.45
N ILE A 740 39.52 71.05 -31.17
CA ILE A 740 40.06 72.21 -30.50
C ILE A 740 41.44 72.56 -31.07
N VAL A 741 42.33 71.59 -31.25
CA VAL A 741 43.64 71.78 -31.83
C VAL A 741 43.53 72.25 -33.28
N VAL A 742 42.62 71.63 -34.07
CA VAL A 742 42.35 72.11 -35.48
C VAL A 742 41.74 73.49 -35.46
N GLY A 743 40.81 73.76 -34.49
CA GLY A 743 40.22 75.09 -34.29
C GLY A 743 41.28 76.18 -33.97
N VAL A 744 42.22 75.87 -33.06
CA VAL A 744 43.34 76.75 -32.68
C VAL A 744 44.34 76.89 -33.80
N PHE A 745 44.65 75.84 -34.58
CA PHE A 745 45.54 75.93 -35.77
C PHE A 745 44.91 76.75 -36.89
N ARG A 746 43.56 76.57 -37.06
CA ARG A 746 42.82 77.42 -38.05
C ARG A 746 42.73 78.88 -37.61
N ALA A 747 42.53 79.16 -36.32
CA ALA A 747 42.54 80.52 -35.75
C ALA A 747 43.91 81.19 -35.83
N ARG A 748 45.02 80.42 -35.77
CA ARG A 748 46.41 80.95 -35.96
C ARG A 748 46.81 81.16 -37.43
N ARG A 749 46.07 80.56 -38.36
CA ARG A 749 46.38 80.67 -39.80
C ARG A 749 45.61 81.79 -40.50
N THR A 750 44.59 82.37 -39.86
CA THR A 750 43.88 83.59 -40.38
C THR A 750 44.11 84.77 -39.45
N GLY A 751 45.35 85.24 -39.42
CA GLY A 751 45.74 86.54 -38.87
C GLY A 751 45.98 87.49 -39.98
N SER A 752 45.12 88.48 -40.13
CA SER A 752 45.51 89.86 -40.44
C SER A 752 44.31 90.79 -40.41
N SER A 753 44.43 91.65 -39.49
CA SER A 753 44.02 93.09 -39.43
C SER A 753 43.02 93.56 -40.46
N THR A 754 42.02 94.31 -40.06
CA THR A 754 42.03 95.77 -40.22
C THR A 754 40.98 96.39 -39.34
N ARG A 755 41.42 97.41 -38.71
CA ARG A 755 40.71 98.37 -37.87
C ARG A 755 39.82 99.29 -38.72
N ALA A 756 38.64 99.58 -38.24
CA ALA A 756 38.09 100.96 -38.28
C ALA A 756 36.60 100.94 -37.82
N PRO A 757 36.06 102.16 -37.56
CA PRO A 757 35.60 102.45 -36.18
C PRO A 757 34.08 102.57 -36.04
N ALA A 758 33.70 102.83 -34.83
CA ALA A 758 32.35 103.08 -34.37
C ALA A 758 31.56 104.16 -35.13
N VAL A 759 30.31 103.90 -35.40
CA VAL A 759 29.25 104.92 -35.49
C VAL A 759 27.99 104.45 -34.81
N ARG A 760 27.51 105.40 -34.09
CA ARG A 760 26.39 105.44 -33.13
C ARG A 760 25.00 105.28 -33.79
N GLY A 761 24.08 104.66 -33.15
CA GLY A 761 22.68 104.58 -33.13
C GLY A 761 21.77 105.41 -34.09
N PRO A 762 20.53 105.36 -34.11
CA PRO A 762 19.66 105.21 -32.98
C PRO A 762 18.36 104.38 -33.24
N GLU A 763 17.69 104.07 -32.11
CA GLU A 763 16.24 104.05 -31.82
C GLU A 763 15.27 103.14 -32.53
N ASP A 764 14.59 102.51 -31.67
CA ASP A 764 13.29 101.89 -31.69
C ASP A 764 12.24 102.47 -32.63
N PRO A 765 11.09 101.94 -32.98
CA PRO A 765 10.13 101.39 -31.96
C PRO A 765 9.20 100.21 -32.36
N VAL A 766 8.77 99.56 -31.34
CA VAL A 766 7.36 99.21 -30.93
C VAL A 766 6.45 98.52 -31.92
N ALA A 767 5.90 97.46 -31.52
CA ALA A 767 4.53 97.19 -31.10
C ALA A 767 4.15 95.66 -31.18
N LEU A 768 3.76 95.15 -30.09
CA LEU A 768 2.38 94.66 -29.70
C LEU A 768 1.95 93.41 -30.46
N THR A 769 1.46 92.41 -29.91
CA THR A 769 0.53 92.10 -28.82
C THR A 769 0.44 90.58 -28.71
N GLU A 770 0.25 90.09 -27.71
CA GLU A 770 -0.68 89.67 -26.62
C GLU A 770 -0.68 88.16 -26.50
N GLU A 771 -0.75 87.63 -25.54
CA GLU A 771 -1.27 87.42 -24.22
C GLU A 771 -0.97 85.99 -23.81
N GLY A 772 -0.58 85.65 -22.72
CA GLY A 772 -0.89 85.88 -21.34
C GLY A 772 -0.78 84.53 -20.69
N ARG A 773 -0.25 84.31 -19.64
CA ARG A 773 -0.36 84.55 -18.24
C ARG A 773 0.39 83.48 -17.42
N SER A 774 1.43 83.86 -16.84
CA SER A 774 1.82 83.93 -15.43
C SER A 774 1.28 82.84 -14.48
N VAL A 775 2.17 82.00 -13.93
CA VAL A 775 2.92 81.96 -12.63
C VAL A 775 2.03 82.18 -11.39
N PRO A 776 2.20 81.59 -10.18
CA PRO A 776 3.44 81.01 -9.62
C PRO A 776 3.26 79.77 -8.72
N ALA A 777 4.38 79.39 -8.19
CA ALA A 777 4.67 78.46 -7.12
C ALA A 777 3.99 78.73 -5.76
N ASP A 778 3.97 77.77 -4.95
CA ASP A 778 4.32 77.64 -3.55
C ASP A 778 3.30 76.82 -2.78
N ASP A 779 3.80 75.82 -2.28
CA ASP A 779 4.00 75.44 -0.85
C ASP A 779 2.84 74.79 -0.05
N GLU A 780 3.21 73.69 0.53
CA GLU A 780 2.89 73.13 1.85
C GLU A 780 1.48 72.64 2.21
N THR A 781 1.62 71.46 2.75
CA THR A 781 0.94 70.85 3.96
C THR A 781 -0.46 70.34 3.89
N ASP A 782 -0.49 69.05 4.10
CA ASP A 782 -1.13 68.36 5.27
C ASP A 782 -2.59 68.01 5.21
N ASP A 783 -2.79 66.81 5.68
CA ASP A 783 -3.95 66.25 6.38
C ASP A 783 -5.13 65.61 5.61
N SER A 784 -5.20 64.31 5.89
CA SER A 784 -6.38 63.45 5.89
C SER A 784 -7.53 64.09 6.74
N PRO A 785 -8.77 63.59 6.80
CA PRO A 785 -9.25 62.26 6.43
C PRO A 785 -10.72 62.16 5.94
N ALA A 786 -11.09 60.95 5.61
CA ALA A 786 -12.37 60.26 5.80
C ALA A 786 -13.62 60.68 5.03
N GLY A 787 -14.23 59.70 4.45
CA GLY A 787 -15.69 59.61 4.59
C GLY A 787 -16.53 59.39 3.36
N ARG A 788 -16.91 58.18 3.18
CA ARG A 788 -18.25 57.66 2.85
C ARG A 788 -18.99 58.07 1.56
N SER A 789 -19.29 56.96 0.86
CA SER A 789 -20.64 56.57 0.38
C SER A 789 -21.25 57.26 -0.84
N GLY A 790 -21.72 56.38 -1.69
CA GLY A 790 -23.03 56.60 -2.31
C GLY A 790 -23.07 56.40 -3.82
N THR A 791 -23.51 55.20 -4.18
CA THR A 791 -24.62 54.92 -5.11
C THR A 791 -24.63 55.46 -6.52
N ASP A 792 -24.90 54.49 -7.37
CA ASP A 792 -25.81 54.46 -8.51
C ASP A 792 -25.40 55.02 -9.87
N GLY A 793 -25.46 54.12 -10.81
CA GLY A 793 -26.45 54.20 -11.86
C GLY A 793 -25.92 54.23 -13.29
N HIS A 794 -26.28 53.20 -14.02
CA HIS A 794 -26.67 53.22 -15.44
C HIS A 794 -25.68 53.71 -16.49
N GLU A 795 -25.44 53.19 -17.61
CA GLU A 795 -26.20 52.49 -18.65
C GLU A 795 -25.26 52.06 -19.78
N GLN A 796 -25.61 50.95 -20.36
CA GLN A 796 -25.19 50.52 -21.73
C GLN A 796 -25.68 51.50 -22.79
N PRO A 797 -25.33 51.43 -24.13
CA PRO A 797 -25.41 50.19 -24.91
C PRO A 797 -24.52 50.04 -26.15
N SER A 798 -24.59 48.83 -26.72
CA SER A 798 -24.64 48.42 -28.15
C SER A 798 -23.39 48.52 -28.98
N ASP A 799 -23.02 47.58 -29.86
CA ASP A 799 -23.81 46.94 -30.91
C ASP A 799 -23.12 45.66 -31.45
N THR A 800 -23.93 44.75 -31.82
CA THR A 800 -23.74 43.53 -32.64
C THR A 800 -23.61 43.86 -34.13
N PRO A 801 -23.22 42.97 -35.09
CA PRO A 801 -24.16 41.94 -35.53
C PRO A 801 -23.64 40.57 -35.96
N SER A 802 -24.50 39.59 -35.87
CA SER A 802 -24.55 38.34 -36.65
C SER A 802 -25.08 38.58 -38.08
N PRO A 803 -25.02 37.59 -38.97
CA PRO A 803 -26.22 36.81 -39.29
C PRO A 803 -26.05 35.29 -39.56
N THR A 804 -26.97 34.40 -39.18
CA THR A 804 -28.17 33.87 -39.89
C THR A 804 -27.82 32.83 -40.99
N THR A 805 -28.41 31.64 -40.98
CA THR A 805 -29.73 31.15 -41.32
C THR A 805 -29.88 29.68 -40.97
N ALA A 806 -30.89 29.18 -40.30
CA ALA A 806 -32.26 28.73 -40.71
C ALA A 806 -32.19 27.46 -41.62
N THR A 807 -32.92 26.46 -41.44
CA THR A 807 -34.30 26.02 -41.26
C THR A 807 -34.30 24.51 -41.24
N ASP A 808 -35.16 23.67 -40.79
CA ASP A 808 -36.58 23.62 -40.60
C ASP A 808 -36.96 22.22 -40.06
N GLU A 809 -37.95 22.16 -39.23
CA GLU A 809 -39.09 21.25 -39.08
C GLU A 809 -39.03 19.84 -39.70
N THR A 810 -39.46 18.78 -39.02
CA THR A 810 -40.86 18.40 -38.67
C THR A 810 -40.88 17.05 -37.96
N ASP A 811 -41.57 16.96 -36.84
CA ASP A 811 -42.78 16.22 -36.48
C ASP A 811 -42.93 14.74 -36.93
N GLY A 812 -43.34 13.87 -35.98
CA GLY A 812 -43.97 12.60 -36.30
C GLY A 812 -43.82 11.48 -35.28
N ARG A 813 -44.48 11.51 -34.24
CA ARG A 813 -45.38 10.63 -33.46
C ARG A 813 -45.49 9.13 -33.89
N LYS A 814 -45.48 8.27 -32.85
CA LYS A 814 -46.17 6.98 -32.61
C LYS A 814 -45.64 5.74 -33.37
N GLU A 815 -45.29 4.71 -32.62
CA GLU A 815 -46.00 3.72 -31.80
C GLU A 815 -45.07 3.10 -30.73
#